data_dd6e1afc052ef2798e499263f3573c0d
#
_entry.id   dd6e1afc052ef2798e499263f3573c0d
#
_cell.length_a   1.000
_cell.length_b   1.000
_cell.length_c   1.000
_cell.angle_alpha   90.00
_cell.angle_beta   90.00
_cell.angle_gamma   90.00
#
_symmetry.space_group_name_H-M   'P 1'
#
loop_
_entity.id
_entity.type
_entity.pdbx_description
1 polymer ?
#
loop_
_entity_poly.entity_id
_entity_poly.type
_entity_poly.pdbx_seq_one_letter_code
_entity_poly.pdbx_strand_id
1 'polypeptide(L)'
;MLEVSSMFDLPEHLAERCRQANTIEQIQRDGPIIVWLKSSLRTHENPALDAGRLLANQYNLPLLVYQAVDERYPHANARHHNILFDAAIDLSSGCQKLGIDYALHIARKGHRPPVMKEFAKTASAIVTDLFPLPPWKEWVAKIASIATCPVIEIDCHCVVPLPVFGKSMDRPFRYRDATKKLRKRRVGQPWPSLDLEKPLRWDGPLPFEPVNISELTSMEHRLALLHQCDIDMSVHPVWDQRGGERAALVRWQEFLAKGISGYARRRNNAADAQGVSRLSMAIHYGMISVMKIVREAHEVGTKSAEKFLDELLIFREHAWHHVYARDEPYGSHNLPNWALESWQDTADDVRTTLLEKDDFELGASPNELWNLCQTSLYRHGELHNNLRMTWGKATPHWTTSLEASLKMGQHLNDKFALDGRDPSSIAGIHWCHGLFDRPFLPPLPVMGVVRKRELATHQSRLDMDAYERHVMRTAYKQQRPFVIVGAGYAGARSAQILSNYGYDVLVLDKGTIPGGRSSTKRREEGLYNHGSDVLGDDENLFADAAINTMLEGIDVCCETRITSIESHQDWVVLEDERGFTWEAEAVILTCPIPQLQPILANTVPQEWNDHPYISNWTLICTGKERVPEQIINYASDSIEEIRKGVQNPNSNVLIVHMTNEWSKRHLERSRDEVVELIMNELQPIQSDWFENAGFHAHRWRYSRPLTQPQRIHHERITFAGDAWAEPLGTVEGALNSAEFAALELVWKINYAQNRPSISMQTTLF
;
A
#
# COMPACT_ATOMS: atom_id res chain seq x y z
N MET A 1 28.74 -25.51 12.86
CA MET A 1 28.10 -25.38 11.53
C MET A 1 28.66 -26.51 10.69
N LEU A 2 27.84 -27.54 10.44
CA LEU A 2 28.18 -28.57 9.47
C LEU A 2 28.28 -27.88 8.11
N GLU A 3 29.36 -28.16 7.37
CA GLU A 3 29.56 -27.58 6.04
C GLU A 3 28.50 -28.14 5.09
N VAL A 4 27.50 -27.35 4.75
CA VAL A 4 26.43 -27.70 3.78
C VAL A 4 27.03 -28.13 2.44
N SER A 5 28.25 -27.68 2.13
CA SER A 5 29.00 -28.03 0.92
C SER A 5 29.29 -29.53 0.74
N SER A 6 29.44 -30.28 1.84
CA SER A 6 29.72 -31.73 1.77
C SER A 6 28.45 -32.59 1.67
N MET A 7 27.28 -31.99 1.91
CA MET A 7 26.02 -32.74 2.09
C MET A 7 25.21 -32.84 0.76
N PHE A 8 25.26 -31.82 -0.10
CA PHE A 8 24.43 -31.79 -1.31
C PHE A 8 25.26 -31.64 -2.61
N ASP A 9 26.57 -31.81 -2.56
CA ASP A 9 27.51 -31.70 -3.70
C ASP A 9 27.28 -30.41 -4.56
N LEU A 10 27.05 -29.28 -3.88
CA LEU A 10 26.87 -27.98 -4.52
C LEU A 10 28.24 -27.35 -4.84
N PRO A 11 28.41 -26.70 -6.01
CA PRO A 11 29.59 -25.92 -6.31
C PRO A 11 29.88 -24.85 -5.26
N GLU A 12 31.15 -24.52 -5.02
CA GLU A 12 31.61 -23.59 -3.97
C GLU A 12 30.82 -22.27 -3.96
N HIS A 13 30.57 -21.68 -5.15
CA HIS A 13 29.87 -20.40 -5.27
C HIS A 13 28.38 -20.44 -4.82
N LEU A 14 27.76 -21.62 -4.77
CA LEU A 14 26.42 -21.83 -4.20
C LEU A 14 26.51 -22.29 -2.75
N ALA A 15 27.39 -23.25 -2.46
CA ALA A 15 27.55 -23.82 -1.12
C ALA A 15 27.88 -22.77 -0.06
N GLU A 16 28.74 -21.78 -0.37
CA GLU A 16 29.10 -20.69 0.54
C GLU A 16 27.91 -19.75 0.89
N ARG A 17 26.82 -19.78 0.08
CA ARG A 17 25.59 -18.99 0.27
C ARG A 17 24.52 -19.73 1.03
N CYS A 18 24.69 -21.03 1.23
CA CYS A 18 23.68 -21.90 1.82
C CYS A 18 23.69 -21.86 3.34
N ARG A 19 22.48 -21.94 3.91
CA ARG A 19 22.23 -22.24 5.31
C ARG A 19 21.13 -23.30 5.39
N GLN A 20 21.37 -24.39 6.08
CA GLN A 20 20.32 -25.36 6.35
C GLN A 20 19.44 -24.85 7.50
N ALA A 21 18.13 -24.84 7.28
CA ALA A 21 17.17 -24.33 8.27
C ALA A 21 16.65 -25.42 9.23
N ASN A 22 16.79 -26.70 8.87
CA ASN A 22 16.47 -27.85 9.73
C ASN A 22 17.62 -28.87 9.74
N THR A 23 17.46 -29.98 10.46
CA THR A 23 18.51 -31.02 10.62
C THR A 23 18.34 -32.21 9.69
N ILE A 24 17.41 -32.15 8.73
CA ILE A 24 17.13 -33.26 7.81
C ILE A 24 18.10 -33.18 6.64
N GLU A 25 18.86 -34.27 6.44
CA GLU A 25 19.92 -34.36 5.45
C GLU A 25 19.54 -35.13 4.19
N GLN A 26 18.59 -36.09 4.33
CA GLN A 26 18.19 -36.97 3.24
C GLN A 26 17.11 -36.33 2.35
N ILE A 27 17.39 -36.29 1.05
CA ILE A 27 16.40 -35.94 0.03
C ILE A 27 15.57 -37.22 -0.25
N GLN A 28 14.29 -37.14 0.05
CA GLN A 28 13.32 -38.19 -0.30
C GLN A 28 13.06 -38.14 -1.82
N ARG A 29 12.59 -39.27 -2.41
CA ARG A 29 12.42 -39.32 -3.87
C ARG A 29 10.96 -39.39 -4.31
N ASP A 30 10.03 -38.99 -3.44
CA ASP A 30 8.59 -39.15 -3.66
C ASP A 30 7.88 -37.87 -4.06
N GLY A 31 8.59 -36.73 -4.12
CA GLY A 31 8.01 -35.40 -4.43
C GLY A 31 8.95 -34.52 -5.23
N PRO A 32 8.52 -33.30 -5.57
CA PRO A 32 9.33 -32.35 -6.30
C PRO A 32 10.37 -31.66 -5.41
N ILE A 33 11.41 -31.11 -6.03
CA ILE A 33 12.20 -30.03 -5.43
C ILE A 33 11.36 -28.74 -5.55
N ILE A 34 11.06 -28.11 -4.42
CA ILE A 34 10.35 -26.82 -4.40
C ILE A 34 11.36 -25.69 -4.27
N VAL A 35 11.38 -24.77 -5.23
CA VAL A 35 12.09 -23.50 -5.12
C VAL A 35 11.10 -22.42 -4.75
N TRP A 36 11.08 -22.07 -3.47
CA TRP A 36 10.19 -21.03 -2.93
C TRP A 36 10.87 -19.66 -3.01
N LEU A 37 10.52 -18.87 -4.03
CA LEU A 37 11.05 -17.52 -4.23
C LEU A 37 10.17 -16.46 -3.56
N LYS A 38 10.77 -15.68 -2.65
CA LYS A 38 10.13 -14.63 -1.86
C LYS A 38 10.64 -13.23 -2.25
N SER A 39 11.94 -13.10 -2.41
CA SER A 39 12.66 -11.83 -2.57
C SER A 39 13.76 -11.88 -3.65
N SER A 40 13.88 -12.98 -4.39
CA SER A 40 14.82 -13.11 -5.52
C SER A 40 14.06 -13.47 -6.81
N LEU A 41 13.20 -12.54 -7.25
CA LEU A 41 12.21 -12.75 -8.29
C LEU A 41 12.82 -12.56 -9.69
N ARG A 42 13.76 -13.42 -10.07
CA ARG A 42 14.45 -13.46 -11.34
C ARG A 42 14.90 -14.87 -11.72
N THR A 43 15.23 -15.08 -12.99
CA THR A 43 15.80 -16.35 -13.45
C THR A 43 17.30 -16.25 -13.72
N HIS A 44 17.84 -15.08 -14.06
CA HIS A 44 19.28 -14.93 -14.31
C HIS A 44 20.07 -14.84 -12.99
N GLU A 45 21.25 -15.52 -12.96
CA GLU A 45 22.18 -15.48 -11.82
C GLU A 45 21.45 -15.56 -10.47
N ASN A 46 20.54 -16.55 -10.34
CA ASN A 46 19.75 -16.75 -9.14
C ASN A 46 20.27 -17.95 -8.34
N PRO A 47 20.99 -17.73 -7.22
CA PRO A 47 21.57 -18.82 -6.45
C PRO A 47 20.56 -19.87 -5.95
N ALA A 48 19.34 -19.44 -5.54
CA ALA A 48 18.33 -20.38 -5.05
C ALA A 48 17.75 -21.22 -6.18
N LEU A 49 17.49 -20.63 -7.34
CA LEU A 49 17.02 -21.36 -8.52
C LEU A 49 18.09 -22.31 -9.04
N ASP A 50 19.34 -21.87 -9.11
CA ASP A 50 20.47 -22.69 -9.58
C ASP A 50 20.70 -23.89 -8.67
N ALA A 51 20.65 -23.72 -7.36
CA ALA A 51 20.74 -24.84 -6.41
C ALA A 51 19.55 -25.81 -6.56
N GLY A 52 18.34 -25.30 -6.72
CA GLY A 52 17.15 -26.14 -6.98
C GLY A 52 17.28 -26.96 -8.26
N ARG A 53 17.79 -26.36 -9.35
CA ARG A 53 18.07 -27.04 -10.62
C ARG A 53 19.14 -28.13 -10.49
N LEU A 54 20.23 -27.84 -9.77
CA LEU A 54 21.28 -28.82 -9.50
C LEU A 54 20.76 -30.01 -8.72
N LEU A 55 20.01 -29.78 -7.64
CA LEU A 55 19.41 -30.84 -6.85
C LEU A 55 18.41 -31.67 -7.67
N ALA A 56 17.53 -31.02 -8.45
CA ALA A 56 16.58 -31.71 -9.31
C ALA A 56 17.30 -32.61 -10.35
N ASN A 57 18.37 -32.12 -10.97
CA ASN A 57 19.19 -32.88 -11.92
C ASN A 57 19.95 -34.03 -11.24
N GLN A 58 20.61 -33.77 -10.11
CA GLN A 58 21.42 -34.77 -9.36
C GLN A 58 20.56 -35.94 -8.86
N TYR A 59 19.35 -35.69 -8.39
CA TYR A 59 18.46 -36.68 -7.86
C TYR A 59 17.42 -37.23 -8.86
N ASN A 60 17.41 -36.67 -10.09
CA ASN A 60 16.45 -36.95 -11.15
C ASN A 60 14.99 -36.77 -10.67
N LEU A 61 14.71 -35.55 -10.10
CA LEU A 61 13.42 -35.18 -9.50
C LEU A 61 12.76 -34.03 -10.26
N PRO A 62 11.43 -33.92 -10.22
CA PRO A 62 10.72 -32.74 -10.72
C PRO A 62 11.11 -31.47 -9.97
N LEU A 63 11.08 -30.34 -10.68
CA LEU A 63 11.35 -29.02 -10.13
C LEU A 63 10.14 -28.11 -10.28
N LEU A 64 9.67 -27.54 -9.17
CA LEU A 64 8.60 -26.56 -9.15
C LEU A 64 9.08 -25.26 -8.51
N VAL A 65 9.01 -24.16 -9.25
CA VAL A 65 9.19 -22.80 -8.71
C VAL A 65 7.85 -22.31 -8.18
N TYR A 66 7.80 -22.00 -6.90
CA TYR A 66 6.63 -21.46 -6.20
C TYR A 66 6.87 -20.01 -5.79
N GLN A 67 5.94 -19.14 -6.19
CA GLN A 67 5.88 -17.74 -5.73
C GLN A 67 4.53 -17.49 -5.05
N ALA A 68 4.56 -16.81 -3.89
CA ALA A 68 3.36 -16.35 -3.21
C ALA A 68 3.31 -14.83 -3.14
N VAL A 69 2.12 -14.28 -3.38
CA VAL A 69 1.75 -12.90 -3.04
C VAL A 69 0.70 -13.00 -1.94
N ASP A 70 0.97 -12.43 -0.76
CA ASP A 70 0.14 -12.64 0.42
C ASP A 70 -0.37 -11.30 0.97
N GLU A 71 -1.69 -11.14 0.98
CA GLU A 71 -2.36 -9.95 1.52
C GLU A 71 -2.10 -9.72 3.01
N ARG A 72 -1.69 -10.75 3.77
CA ARG A 72 -1.33 -10.67 5.19
C ARG A 72 0.09 -10.19 5.44
N TYR A 73 0.86 -9.94 4.38
CA TYR A 73 2.19 -9.37 4.55
C TYR A 73 2.08 -7.94 5.12
N PRO A 74 2.87 -7.56 6.13
CA PRO A 74 2.78 -6.22 6.73
C PRO A 74 2.85 -5.11 5.67
N HIS A 75 1.92 -4.14 5.75
CA HIS A 75 1.77 -3.05 4.78
C HIS A 75 1.52 -3.53 3.33
N ALA A 76 0.82 -4.66 3.16
CA ALA A 76 0.36 -5.07 1.84
C ALA A 76 -0.57 -4.00 1.23
N ASN A 77 -0.31 -3.62 -0.02
CA ASN A 77 -1.06 -2.59 -0.72
C ASN A 77 -1.04 -2.81 -2.24
N ALA A 78 -1.85 -2.05 -2.97
CA ALA A 78 -1.97 -2.19 -4.42
C ALA A 78 -0.63 -1.95 -5.15
N ARG A 79 0.21 -1.05 -4.64
CA ARG A 79 1.55 -0.75 -5.18
C ARG A 79 2.46 -1.96 -5.18
N HIS A 80 2.62 -2.60 -4.02
CA HIS A 80 3.48 -3.76 -3.87
C HIS A 80 2.94 -4.98 -4.61
N HIS A 81 1.62 -5.21 -4.57
CA HIS A 81 0.99 -6.31 -5.31
C HIS A 81 1.21 -6.17 -6.82
N ASN A 82 1.02 -4.96 -7.37
CA ASN A 82 1.23 -4.73 -8.80
C ASN A 82 2.66 -4.99 -9.25
N ILE A 83 3.67 -4.58 -8.46
CA ILE A 83 5.09 -4.88 -8.72
C ILE A 83 5.34 -6.40 -8.70
N LEU A 84 4.74 -7.13 -7.77
CA LEU A 84 4.87 -8.58 -7.68
C LEU A 84 4.16 -9.31 -8.83
N PHE A 85 3.07 -8.76 -9.37
CA PHE A 85 2.41 -9.28 -10.57
C PHE A 85 3.30 -9.12 -11.82
N ASP A 86 3.96 -7.96 -11.97
CA ASP A 86 4.94 -7.77 -13.05
C ASP A 86 6.09 -8.79 -12.94
N ALA A 87 6.61 -9.02 -11.70
CA ALA A 87 7.64 -10.00 -11.45
C ALA A 87 7.20 -11.42 -11.79
N ALA A 88 5.95 -11.79 -11.46
CA ALA A 88 5.40 -13.11 -11.75
C ALA A 88 5.32 -13.41 -13.25
N ILE A 89 4.95 -12.41 -14.05
CA ILE A 89 4.93 -12.54 -15.53
C ILE A 89 6.34 -12.86 -16.05
N ASP A 90 7.33 -12.11 -15.60
CA ASP A 90 8.70 -12.29 -16.07
C ASP A 90 9.31 -13.61 -15.59
N LEU A 91 9.08 -13.96 -14.31
CA LEU A 91 9.56 -15.19 -13.71
C LEU A 91 8.94 -16.42 -14.40
N SER A 92 7.62 -16.38 -14.67
CA SER A 92 6.94 -17.43 -15.44
C SER A 92 7.54 -17.62 -16.83
N SER A 93 7.76 -16.52 -17.55
CA SER A 93 8.39 -16.55 -18.89
C SER A 93 9.81 -17.11 -18.85
N GLY A 94 10.61 -16.70 -17.83
CA GLY A 94 11.96 -17.20 -17.63
C GLY A 94 12.01 -18.69 -17.29
N CYS A 95 11.13 -19.16 -16.39
CA CYS A 95 10.99 -20.58 -16.05
C CYS A 95 10.59 -21.41 -17.25
N GLN A 96 9.66 -20.92 -18.07
CA GLN A 96 9.26 -21.61 -19.32
C GLN A 96 10.44 -21.81 -20.28
N LYS A 97 11.31 -20.80 -20.46
CA LYS A 97 12.51 -20.91 -21.30
C LYS A 97 13.50 -21.97 -20.77
N LEU A 98 13.59 -22.10 -19.45
CA LEU A 98 14.43 -23.09 -18.78
C LEU A 98 13.76 -24.50 -18.71
N GLY A 99 12.52 -24.64 -19.12
CA GLY A 99 11.74 -25.88 -19.03
C GLY A 99 11.35 -26.25 -17.60
N ILE A 100 11.18 -25.26 -16.72
CA ILE A 100 10.85 -25.39 -15.31
C ILE A 100 9.37 -25.09 -15.09
N ASP A 101 8.70 -25.87 -14.23
CA ASP A 101 7.34 -25.57 -13.81
C ASP A 101 7.32 -24.41 -12.84
N TYR A 102 6.35 -23.52 -13.02
CA TYR A 102 6.14 -22.34 -12.20
C TYR A 102 4.68 -22.22 -11.79
N ALA A 103 4.43 -21.92 -10.50
CA ALA A 103 3.10 -21.72 -9.98
C ALA A 103 3.04 -20.47 -9.08
N LEU A 104 2.10 -19.58 -9.41
CA LEU A 104 1.79 -18.38 -8.64
C LEU A 104 0.58 -18.61 -7.74
N HIS A 105 0.73 -18.33 -6.45
CA HIS A 105 -0.35 -18.27 -5.48
C HIS A 105 -0.57 -16.82 -5.03
N ILE A 106 -1.80 -16.32 -5.17
CA ILE A 106 -2.23 -15.05 -4.58
C ILE A 106 -3.16 -15.39 -3.41
N ALA A 107 -2.64 -15.25 -2.18
CA ALA A 107 -3.43 -15.45 -0.97
C ALA A 107 -4.42 -14.29 -0.80
N ARG A 108 -5.71 -14.60 -0.91
CA ARG A 108 -6.84 -13.69 -0.85
C ARG A 108 -8.06 -14.38 -0.25
N LYS A 109 -9.14 -13.65 0.00
CA LYS A 109 -10.38 -14.20 0.57
C LYS A 109 -10.83 -15.45 -0.21
N GLY A 110 -11.05 -16.57 0.47
CA GLY A 110 -11.41 -17.86 -0.13
C GLY A 110 -10.23 -18.67 -0.71
N HIS A 111 -9.03 -18.09 -0.85
CA HIS A 111 -7.84 -18.72 -1.44
C HIS A 111 -6.64 -18.64 -0.47
N ARG A 112 -6.80 -19.10 0.77
CA ARG A 112 -5.77 -19.08 1.84
C ARG A 112 -5.41 -20.49 2.34
N PRO A 113 -5.18 -21.51 1.48
CA PRO A 113 -4.76 -22.81 1.96
C PRO A 113 -3.35 -22.74 2.59
N PRO A 114 -3.00 -23.66 3.48
CA PRO A 114 -1.69 -23.69 4.13
C PRO A 114 -0.61 -24.28 3.21
N VAL A 115 -0.39 -23.70 2.03
CA VAL A 115 0.42 -24.23 0.91
C VAL A 115 1.78 -24.74 1.37
N MET A 116 2.56 -23.93 2.07
CA MET A 116 3.90 -24.32 2.50
C MET A 116 3.91 -25.44 3.56
N LYS A 117 2.82 -25.61 4.34
CA LYS A 117 2.69 -26.75 5.25
C LYS A 117 2.47 -28.07 4.50
N GLU A 118 1.78 -28.00 3.37
CA GLU A 118 1.58 -29.20 2.53
C GLU A 118 2.87 -29.53 1.76
N PHE A 119 3.56 -28.55 1.20
CA PHE A 119 4.89 -28.77 0.60
C PHE A 119 5.91 -29.28 1.61
N ALA A 120 5.85 -28.86 2.86
CA ALA A 120 6.72 -29.36 3.92
C ALA A 120 6.57 -30.87 4.17
N LYS A 121 5.43 -31.50 3.81
CA LYS A 121 5.16 -32.93 3.95
C LYS A 121 5.45 -33.71 2.66
N THR A 122 5.32 -33.07 1.51
CA THR A 122 5.30 -33.76 0.19
C THR A 122 6.51 -33.48 -0.68
N ALA A 123 7.27 -32.40 -0.41
CA ALA A 123 8.46 -32.06 -1.17
C ALA A 123 9.63 -32.99 -0.84
N SER A 124 10.49 -33.26 -1.81
CA SER A 124 11.77 -33.94 -1.62
C SER A 124 12.83 -33.03 -0.99
N ALA A 125 12.80 -31.74 -1.33
CA ALA A 125 13.53 -30.67 -0.66
C ALA A 125 12.84 -29.32 -0.91
N ILE A 126 13.05 -28.36 0.01
CA ILE A 126 12.63 -26.98 -0.14
C ILE A 126 13.87 -26.10 -0.18
N VAL A 127 14.07 -25.41 -1.29
CA VAL A 127 15.12 -24.41 -1.47
C VAL A 127 14.45 -23.03 -1.48
N THR A 128 14.97 -22.08 -0.72
CA THR A 128 14.39 -20.74 -0.64
C THR A 128 15.46 -19.67 -0.52
N ASP A 129 15.17 -18.46 -0.97
CA ASP A 129 16.05 -17.32 -0.77
C ASP A 129 16.09 -16.90 0.71
N LEU A 130 17.29 -16.59 1.19
CA LEU A 130 17.52 -16.13 2.56
C LEU A 130 17.22 -14.64 2.64
N PHE A 131 16.20 -14.29 3.44
CA PHE A 131 15.83 -12.90 3.72
C PHE A 131 15.75 -12.68 5.24
N PRO A 132 16.62 -11.84 5.84
CA PRO A 132 16.87 -11.85 7.28
C PRO A 132 15.84 -11.06 8.12
N LEU A 133 14.64 -10.82 7.62
CA LEU A 133 13.59 -10.02 8.26
C LEU A 133 12.30 -10.80 8.51
N PRO A 134 11.56 -10.48 9.59
CA PRO A 134 10.17 -10.89 9.72
C PRO A 134 9.32 -10.31 8.57
N PRO A 135 8.23 -11.00 8.17
CA PRO A 135 7.79 -12.31 8.64
C PRO A 135 8.49 -13.48 7.94
N TRP A 136 9.35 -13.25 6.94
CA TRP A 136 9.99 -14.29 6.14
C TRP A 136 10.86 -15.22 6.99
N LYS A 137 11.71 -14.66 7.87
CA LYS A 137 12.55 -15.40 8.80
C LYS A 137 11.72 -16.37 9.65
N GLU A 138 10.60 -15.89 10.19
CA GLU A 138 9.70 -16.65 11.05
C GLU A 138 8.94 -17.73 10.27
N TRP A 139 8.47 -17.40 9.05
CA TRP A 139 7.77 -18.37 8.21
C TRP A 139 8.67 -19.51 7.78
N VAL A 140 9.92 -19.22 7.39
CA VAL A 140 10.90 -20.27 7.06
C VAL A 140 11.21 -21.13 8.28
N ALA A 141 11.45 -20.53 9.46
CA ALA A 141 11.69 -21.28 10.70
C ALA A 141 10.50 -22.20 11.05
N LYS A 142 9.27 -21.70 10.89
CA LYS A 142 8.06 -22.51 11.11
C LYS A 142 7.94 -23.66 10.12
N ILE A 143 8.22 -23.44 8.83
CA ILE A 143 8.21 -24.50 7.82
C ILE A 143 9.33 -25.52 8.11
N ALA A 144 10.53 -25.06 8.43
CA ALA A 144 11.67 -25.93 8.78
C ALA A 144 11.39 -26.83 9.99
N SER A 145 10.61 -26.35 10.98
CA SER A 145 10.26 -27.14 12.17
C SER A 145 9.26 -28.27 11.92
N ILE A 146 8.51 -28.24 10.82
CA ILE A 146 7.48 -29.26 10.48
C ILE A 146 7.79 -30.03 9.20
N ALA A 147 8.79 -29.63 8.44
CA ALA A 147 9.17 -30.26 7.19
C ALA A 147 9.72 -31.68 7.43
N THR A 148 9.38 -32.62 6.54
CA THR A 148 9.92 -33.97 6.48
C THR A 148 11.08 -34.09 5.50
N CYS A 149 11.50 -33.00 4.88
CA CYS A 149 12.58 -32.92 3.91
C CYS A 149 13.58 -31.80 4.28
N PRO A 150 14.77 -31.73 3.65
CA PRO A 150 15.69 -30.61 3.82
C PRO A 150 15.07 -29.28 3.46
N VAL A 151 15.29 -28.25 4.30
CA VAL A 151 14.93 -26.85 4.03
C VAL A 151 16.23 -26.05 3.98
N ILE A 152 16.55 -25.53 2.80
CA ILE A 152 17.81 -24.85 2.49
C ILE A 152 17.53 -23.40 2.14
N GLU A 153 18.10 -22.48 2.90
CA GLU A 153 18.09 -21.04 2.60
C GLU A 153 19.37 -20.63 1.89
N ILE A 154 19.25 -19.80 0.87
CA ILE A 154 20.38 -19.38 0.03
C ILE A 154 20.39 -17.87 -0.12
N ASP A 155 21.51 -17.22 0.20
CA ASP A 155 21.67 -15.79 0.01
C ASP A 155 21.76 -15.42 -1.49
N CYS A 156 20.75 -14.70 -1.97
CA CYS A 156 20.62 -14.21 -3.34
C CYS A 156 20.91 -12.71 -3.49
N HIS A 157 21.28 -12.01 -2.39
CA HIS A 157 21.26 -10.55 -2.29
C HIS A 157 22.60 -9.90 -2.05
N CYS A 158 23.61 -10.62 -1.54
CA CYS A 158 24.91 -10.07 -1.19
C CYS A 158 26.04 -10.66 -2.03
N VAL A 159 27.00 -9.83 -2.41
CA VAL A 159 28.24 -10.30 -3.07
C VAL A 159 29.12 -11.02 -2.06
N VAL A 160 29.22 -10.50 -0.84
CA VAL A 160 29.78 -11.25 0.29
C VAL A 160 28.63 -11.98 0.96
N PRO A 161 28.52 -13.32 0.82
CA PRO A 161 27.36 -14.05 1.33
C PRO A 161 27.16 -13.89 2.84
N LEU A 162 25.89 -13.77 3.26
CA LEU A 162 25.51 -13.65 4.67
C LEU A 162 26.07 -14.79 5.53
N PRO A 163 26.01 -16.06 5.11
CA PRO A 163 26.60 -17.16 5.89
C PRO A 163 28.14 -17.11 6.02
N VAL A 164 28.83 -16.46 5.06
CA VAL A 164 30.30 -16.37 5.07
C VAL A 164 30.82 -15.32 6.07
N PHE A 165 30.16 -14.19 6.18
CA PHE A 165 30.59 -13.13 7.10
C PHE A 165 29.63 -12.95 8.27
N GLY A 166 28.37 -12.64 8.03
CA GLY A 166 27.25 -12.66 8.97
C GLY A 166 27.41 -11.88 10.28
N LYS A 167 28.30 -10.86 10.30
CA LYS A 167 28.66 -10.12 11.52
C LYS A 167 28.19 -8.69 11.45
N SER A 168 27.61 -8.21 12.55
CA SER A 168 27.36 -6.79 12.74
C SER A 168 28.67 -6.06 13.02
N MET A 169 28.91 -4.96 12.29
CA MET A 169 30.01 -4.02 12.53
C MET A 169 29.43 -2.68 12.95
N ASP A 170 30.12 -1.96 13.84
CA ASP A 170 29.65 -0.68 14.37
C ASP A 170 29.73 0.47 13.33
N ARG A 171 30.52 0.31 12.28
CA ARG A 171 30.73 1.34 11.23
C ARG A 171 31.01 0.77 9.84
N PRO A 172 30.58 1.45 8.77
CA PRO A 172 30.80 0.99 7.40
C PRO A 172 32.27 0.83 7.02
N PHE A 173 33.18 1.67 7.53
CA PHE A 173 34.61 1.54 7.21
C PHE A 173 35.23 0.29 7.84
N ARG A 174 34.80 -0.12 9.05
CA ARG A 174 35.24 -1.38 9.66
C ARG A 174 34.73 -2.59 8.88
N TYR A 175 33.48 -2.53 8.40
CA TYR A 175 32.95 -3.54 7.50
C TYR A 175 33.76 -3.61 6.19
N ARG A 176 34.10 -2.45 5.60
CA ARG A 176 34.96 -2.36 4.42
C ARG A 176 36.26 -3.11 4.62
N ASP A 177 36.96 -2.86 5.72
CA ASP A 177 38.25 -3.47 6.02
C ASP A 177 38.14 -4.97 6.28
N ALA A 178 37.18 -5.38 7.10
CA ALA A 178 36.92 -6.78 7.45
C ALA A 178 36.56 -7.64 6.24
N THR A 179 35.82 -7.10 5.27
CA THR A 179 35.36 -7.84 4.08
C THR A 179 36.24 -7.63 2.84
N LYS A 180 37.33 -6.86 2.93
CA LYS A 180 38.18 -6.50 1.77
C LYS A 180 38.66 -7.73 0.98
N LYS A 181 39.18 -8.76 1.65
CA LYS A 181 39.66 -9.99 1.00
C LYS A 181 38.50 -10.78 0.36
N LEU A 182 37.37 -10.84 1.03
CA LEU A 182 36.14 -11.54 0.54
C LEU A 182 35.58 -10.87 -0.71
N ARG A 183 35.50 -9.54 -0.74
CA ARG A 183 35.09 -8.79 -1.93
C ARG A 183 36.07 -8.95 -3.10
N LYS A 184 37.38 -8.85 -2.84
CA LYS A 184 38.39 -9.00 -3.90
C LYS A 184 38.29 -10.34 -4.66
N ARG A 185 37.86 -11.39 -4.00
CA ARG A 185 37.67 -12.72 -4.63
C ARG A 185 36.41 -12.80 -5.50
N ARG A 186 35.41 -11.92 -5.32
CA ARG A 186 34.08 -12.04 -5.93
C ARG A 186 33.75 -10.92 -6.93
N VAL A 187 34.24 -9.71 -6.66
CA VAL A 187 34.04 -8.57 -7.58
C VAL A 187 34.73 -8.85 -8.92
N GLY A 188 34.00 -8.67 -10.01
CA GLY A 188 34.47 -8.92 -11.37
C GLY A 188 34.45 -10.39 -11.81
N GLN A 189 34.05 -11.32 -10.93
CA GLN A 189 33.91 -12.73 -11.34
C GLN A 189 32.62 -12.96 -12.10
N PRO A 190 32.66 -13.70 -13.22
CA PRO A 190 31.42 -14.10 -13.90
C PRO A 190 30.61 -15.06 -13.01
N TRP A 191 29.30 -14.99 -13.15
CA TRP A 191 28.43 -16.02 -12.54
C TRP A 191 28.58 -17.31 -13.35
N PRO A 192 28.91 -18.45 -12.72
CA PRO A 192 29.10 -19.70 -13.45
C PRO A 192 27.83 -20.15 -14.15
N SER A 193 27.93 -20.47 -15.43
CA SER A 193 26.82 -21.09 -16.15
C SER A 193 26.70 -22.57 -15.74
N LEU A 194 25.46 -23.01 -15.58
CA LEU A 194 25.14 -24.41 -15.30
C LEU A 194 24.66 -25.07 -16.59
N ASP A 195 25.42 -26.04 -17.08
CA ASP A 195 25.03 -26.91 -18.18
C ASP A 195 24.24 -28.07 -17.60
N LEU A 196 22.93 -27.93 -17.51
CA LEU A 196 22.01 -28.90 -16.89
C LEU A 196 20.93 -29.29 -17.90
N GLU A 197 20.53 -30.54 -17.84
CA GLU A 197 19.33 -31.01 -18.53
C GLU A 197 18.08 -30.28 -18.00
N LYS A 198 17.02 -30.25 -18.82
CA LYS A 198 15.73 -29.73 -18.36
C LYS A 198 15.22 -30.64 -17.25
N PRO A 199 14.74 -30.09 -16.12
CA PRO A 199 14.23 -30.90 -15.04
C PRO A 199 12.96 -31.63 -15.47
N LEU A 200 12.64 -32.72 -14.75
CA LEU A 200 11.36 -33.41 -14.92
C LEU A 200 10.21 -32.46 -14.58
N ARG A 201 9.08 -32.66 -15.27
CA ARG A 201 7.84 -31.93 -15.00
C ARG A 201 7.16 -32.49 -13.76
N TRP A 202 6.53 -31.60 -12.98
CA TRP A 202 5.67 -32.00 -11.87
C TRP A 202 4.23 -32.15 -12.37
N ASP A 203 3.70 -33.38 -12.37
CA ASP A 203 2.34 -33.72 -12.76
C ASP A 203 1.41 -34.01 -11.56
N GLY A 204 1.93 -33.92 -10.33
CA GLY A 204 1.18 -34.10 -9.12
C GLY A 204 0.26 -32.91 -8.78
N PRO A 205 -0.66 -33.09 -7.82
CA PRO A 205 -1.59 -32.04 -7.43
C PRO A 205 -0.86 -30.88 -6.73
N LEU A 206 -1.31 -29.64 -7.00
CA LEU A 206 -0.92 -28.47 -6.24
C LEU A 206 -1.85 -28.29 -5.04
N PRO A 207 -1.35 -27.92 -3.85
CA PRO A 207 -2.18 -27.68 -2.67
C PRO A 207 -2.94 -26.35 -2.71
N PHE A 208 -3.07 -25.73 -3.88
CA PHE A 208 -3.77 -24.49 -4.14
C PHE A 208 -4.15 -24.39 -5.62
N GLU A 209 -5.06 -23.49 -5.93
CA GLU A 209 -5.40 -23.12 -7.29
C GLU A 209 -4.40 -22.07 -7.80
N PRO A 210 -3.55 -22.37 -8.79
CA PRO A 210 -2.59 -21.42 -9.32
C PRO A 210 -3.27 -20.36 -10.16
N VAL A 211 -2.78 -19.11 -10.06
CA VAL A 211 -3.26 -18.00 -10.88
C VAL A 211 -2.77 -18.18 -12.31
N ASN A 212 -3.66 -17.99 -13.28
CA ASN A 212 -3.29 -17.95 -14.69
C ASN A 212 -2.48 -16.68 -14.98
N ILE A 213 -1.20 -16.85 -15.30
CA ILE A 213 -0.26 -15.72 -15.51
C ILE A 213 -0.68 -14.86 -16.72
N SER A 214 -1.33 -15.41 -17.74
CA SER A 214 -1.80 -14.63 -18.89
C SER A 214 -2.84 -13.58 -18.48
N GLU A 215 -3.64 -13.82 -17.44
CA GLU A 215 -4.62 -12.88 -16.92
C GLU A 215 -3.97 -11.65 -16.30
N LEU A 216 -2.76 -11.79 -15.72
CA LEU A 216 -2.02 -10.66 -15.18
C LEU A 216 -1.54 -9.64 -16.21
N THR A 217 -1.63 -9.96 -17.51
CA THR A 217 -1.36 -9.00 -18.59
C THR A 217 -2.53 -8.06 -18.84
N SER A 218 -3.73 -8.42 -18.40
CA SER A 218 -4.94 -7.61 -18.47
C SER A 218 -5.09 -6.73 -17.24
N MET A 219 -5.35 -5.45 -17.46
CA MET A 219 -5.67 -4.49 -16.38
C MET A 219 -6.92 -4.93 -15.61
N GLU A 220 -7.97 -5.35 -16.34
CA GLU A 220 -9.25 -5.76 -15.76
C GLU A 220 -9.07 -6.94 -14.78
N HIS A 221 -8.34 -7.98 -15.21
CA HIS A 221 -8.06 -9.13 -14.35
C HIS A 221 -7.19 -8.76 -13.14
N ARG A 222 -6.17 -7.89 -13.31
CA ARG A 222 -5.38 -7.40 -12.16
C ARG A 222 -6.25 -6.67 -11.14
N LEU A 223 -7.13 -5.78 -11.59
CA LEU A 223 -8.05 -5.05 -10.72
C LEU A 223 -9.02 -6.00 -10.01
N ALA A 224 -9.55 -7.00 -10.73
CA ALA A 224 -10.41 -8.03 -10.13
C ALA A 224 -9.69 -8.85 -9.04
N LEU A 225 -8.42 -9.20 -9.25
CA LEU A 225 -7.60 -9.88 -8.24
C LEU A 225 -7.29 -8.99 -7.04
N LEU A 226 -6.91 -7.72 -7.28
CA LEU A 226 -6.66 -6.76 -6.19
C LEU A 226 -7.90 -6.52 -5.35
N HIS A 227 -9.07 -6.44 -5.98
CA HIS A 227 -10.35 -6.27 -5.27
C HIS A 227 -10.71 -7.45 -4.35
N GLN A 228 -10.21 -8.65 -4.65
CA GLN A 228 -10.39 -9.83 -3.80
C GLN A 228 -9.41 -9.88 -2.62
N CYS A 229 -8.37 -9.04 -2.64
CA CYS A 229 -7.35 -8.96 -1.59
C CYS A 229 -7.74 -7.95 -0.51
N ASP A 230 -7.47 -8.28 0.74
CA ASP A 230 -7.60 -7.38 1.90
C ASP A 230 -6.30 -6.58 2.06
N ILE A 231 -6.19 -5.51 1.29
CA ILE A 231 -4.98 -4.66 1.18
C ILE A 231 -5.34 -3.18 1.07
N ASP A 232 -4.39 -2.31 1.39
CA ASP A 232 -4.55 -0.86 1.25
C ASP A 232 -4.56 -0.44 -0.23
N MET A 233 -5.73 -0.11 -0.76
CA MET A 233 -5.93 0.33 -2.13
C MET A 233 -5.61 1.81 -2.34
N SER A 234 -5.45 2.61 -1.27
CA SER A 234 -5.12 4.04 -1.35
C SER A 234 -3.67 4.29 -1.78
N VAL A 235 -2.80 3.27 -1.65
CA VAL A 235 -1.40 3.32 -2.09
C VAL A 235 -1.29 2.78 -3.51
N HIS A 236 -1.43 3.69 -4.48
CA HIS A 236 -1.48 3.36 -5.90
C HIS A 236 -0.15 2.84 -6.44
N PRO A 237 -0.16 1.99 -7.49
CA PRO A 237 1.02 1.62 -8.25
C PRO A 237 1.82 2.83 -8.73
N VAL A 238 3.12 2.64 -8.90
CA VAL A 238 3.99 3.67 -9.49
C VAL A 238 4.06 3.42 -11.00
N TRP A 239 3.63 4.39 -11.77
CA TRP A 239 3.40 4.22 -13.21
C TRP A 239 4.67 4.31 -14.06
N ASP A 240 5.71 5.02 -13.58
CA ASP A 240 7.00 5.17 -14.24
C ASP A 240 8.07 4.18 -13.75
N GLN A 241 7.69 3.24 -12.87
CA GLN A 241 8.54 2.14 -12.41
C GLN A 241 7.77 0.81 -12.53
N ARG A 242 8.22 -0.03 -13.45
CA ARG A 242 7.67 -1.36 -13.66
C ARG A 242 8.46 -2.39 -12.86
N GLY A 243 7.76 -3.39 -12.34
CA GLY A 243 8.37 -4.57 -11.76
C GLY A 243 8.90 -5.56 -12.80
N GLY A 244 9.56 -6.61 -12.32
CA GLY A 244 10.05 -7.71 -13.12
C GLY A 244 11.51 -7.59 -13.57
N GLU A 245 12.04 -8.74 -13.98
CA GLU A 245 13.43 -8.92 -14.40
C GLU A 245 13.79 -8.06 -15.63
N ARG A 246 12.90 -8.02 -16.62
CA ARG A 246 13.12 -7.28 -17.88
C ARG A 246 13.22 -5.78 -17.63
N ALA A 247 12.30 -5.22 -16.86
CA ALA A 247 12.31 -3.79 -16.54
C ALA A 247 13.56 -3.40 -15.73
N ALA A 248 13.96 -4.25 -14.80
CA ALA A 248 15.18 -4.05 -14.01
C ALA A 248 16.46 -4.08 -14.87
N LEU A 249 16.56 -5.01 -15.81
CA LEU A 249 17.69 -5.10 -16.74
C LEU A 249 17.75 -3.89 -17.69
N VAL A 250 16.62 -3.46 -18.24
CA VAL A 250 16.55 -2.25 -19.09
C VAL A 250 17.01 -1.03 -18.31
N ARG A 251 16.50 -0.84 -17.09
CA ARG A 251 16.89 0.28 -16.22
C ARG A 251 18.37 0.26 -15.88
N TRP A 252 18.94 -0.92 -15.62
CA TRP A 252 20.35 -1.07 -15.37
C TRP A 252 21.20 -0.67 -16.59
N GLN A 253 20.85 -1.14 -17.78
CA GLN A 253 21.56 -0.81 -19.01
C GLN A 253 21.53 0.68 -19.33
N GLU A 254 20.39 1.34 -19.12
CA GLU A 254 20.26 2.80 -19.26
C GLU A 254 21.20 3.54 -18.31
N PHE A 255 21.25 3.13 -17.04
CA PHE A 255 22.13 3.76 -16.05
C PHE A 255 23.60 3.48 -16.34
N LEU A 256 23.94 2.27 -16.75
CA LEU A 256 25.30 1.89 -17.16
C LEU A 256 25.78 2.75 -18.34
N ALA A 257 24.91 2.97 -19.33
CA ALA A 257 25.24 3.75 -20.52
C ALA A 257 25.33 5.27 -20.27
N LYS A 258 24.45 5.83 -19.45
CA LYS A 258 24.25 7.30 -19.35
C LYS A 258 24.52 7.89 -17.98
N GLY A 259 24.39 7.11 -16.89
CA GLY A 259 24.39 7.61 -15.51
C GLY A 259 25.68 7.36 -14.75
N ILE A 260 26.26 6.16 -14.88
CA ILE A 260 27.35 5.67 -14.01
C ILE A 260 28.63 6.52 -14.13
N SER A 261 28.95 7.03 -15.32
CA SER A 261 30.14 7.85 -15.54
C SER A 261 30.14 9.18 -14.80
N GLY A 262 28.94 9.74 -14.57
CA GLY A 262 28.72 10.99 -13.82
C GLY A 262 28.32 10.80 -12.35
N TYR A 263 28.14 9.58 -11.89
CA TYR A 263 27.52 9.27 -10.61
C TYR A 263 28.19 9.95 -9.41
N ALA A 264 29.50 9.92 -9.27
CA ALA A 264 30.19 10.49 -8.12
C ALA A 264 29.87 11.99 -7.90
N ARG A 265 29.65 12.74 -8.97
CA ARG A 265 29.33 14.18 -8.94
C ARG A 265 27.82 14.42 -8.74
N ARG A 266 26.99 13.63 -9.41
CA ARG A 266 25.54 13.84 -9.53
C ARG A 266 24.73 13.24 -8.37
N ARG A 267 25.22 12.17 -7.75
CA ARG A 267 24.49 11.32 -6.78
C ARG A 267 23.91 12.04 -5.57
N ASN A 268 24.36 13.23 -5.23
CA ASN A 268 23.88 13.97 -4.09
C ASN A 268 22.83 15.05 -4.47
N ASN A 269 22.58 15.24 -5.75
CA ASN A 269 21.57 16.19 -6.24
C ASN A 269 20.22 15.47 -6.40
N ALA A 270 19.30 15.71 -5.49
CA ALA A 270 17.97 15.09 -5.53
C ALA A 270 17.06 15.62 -6.65
N ALA A 271 17.35 16.82 -7.17
CA ALA A 271 16.65 17.37 -8.34
C ALA A 271 17.08 16.72 -9.67
N ASP A 272 18.16 15.92 -9.66
CA ASP A 272 18.67 15.23 -10.85
C ASP A 272 18.22 13.76 -10.86
N ALA A 273 17.06 13.50 -11.45
CA ALA A 273 16.47 12.16 -11.54
C ALA A 273 17.36 11.12 -12.27
N GLN A 274 18.31 11.57 -13.10
CA GLN A 274 19.24 10.71 -13.83
C GLN A 274 20.60 10.56 -13.11
N GLY A 275 20.79 11.24 -11.99
CA GLY A 275 22.01 11.19 -11.18
C GLY A 275 22.17 9.90 -10.38
N VAL A 276 21.12 9.08 -10.28
CA VAL A 276 21.06 7.83 -9.52
C VAL A 276 20.48 6.69 -10.36
N SER A 277 20.75 5.45 -9.96
CA SER A 277 20.32 4.27 -10.72
C SER A 277 18.80 4.00 -10.67
N ARG A 278 18.12 4.39 -9.60
CA ARG A 278 16.71 4.04 -9.29
C ARG A 278 16.47 2.52 -9.31
N LEU A 279 17.44 1.71 -8.87
CA LEU A 279 17.37 0.25 -8.84
C LEU A 279 16.99 -0.32 -7.47
N SER A 280 16.78 0.52 -6.45
CA SER A 280 16.55 0.04 -5.08
C SER A 280 15.37 -0.93 -4.97
N MET A 281 14.27 -0.65 -5.64
CA MET A 281 13.12 -1.55 -5.73
C MET A 281 13.49 -2.89 -6.39
N ALA A 282 14.15 -2.84 -7.55
CA ALA A 282 14.51 -4.05 -8.28
C ALA A 282 15.53 -4.91 -7.51
N ILE A 283 16.42 -4.29 -6.74
CA ILE A 283 17.39 -4.98 -5.86
C ILE A 283 16.66 -5.55 -4.63
N HIS A 284 15.72 -4.81 -4.04
CA HIS A 284 14.92 -5.26 -2.91
C HIS A 284 14.16 -6.56 -3.21
N TYR A 285 13.40 -6.57 -4.31
CA TYR A 285 12.66 -7.76 -4.76
C TYR A 285 13.54 -8.77 -5.53
N GLY A 286 14.85 -8.51 -5.62
CA GLY A 286 15.80 -9.39 -6.30
C GLY A 286 15.48 -9.64 -7.77
N MET A 287 14.86 -8.69 -8.47
CA MET A 287 14.53 -8.74 -9.90
C MET A 287 15.77 -8.57 -10.80
N ILE A 288 16.89 -8.17 -10.20
CA ILE A 288 18.20 -8.11 -10.85
C ILE A 288 19.27 -8.65 -9.92
N SER A 289 20.26 -9.35 -10.49
CA SER A 289 21.41 -9.87 -9.72
C SER A 289 22.34 -8.74 -9.28
N VAL A 290 22.59 -8.65 -7.98
CA VAL A 290 23.62 -7.74 -7.42
C VAL A 290 25.00 -8.12 -7.93
N MET A 291 25.28 -9.41 -8.13
CA MET A 291 26.55 -9.91 -8.68
C MET A 291 26.77 -9.38 -10.11
N LYS A 292 25.72 -9.41 -10.95
CA LYS A 292 25.75 -8.82 -12.30
C LYS A 292 26.03 -7.32 -12.28
N ILE A 293 25.28 -6.57 -11.46
CA ILE A 293 25.46 -5.12 -11.31
C ILE A 293 26.91 -4.80 -10.93
N VAL A 294 27.44 -5.50 -9.93
CA VAL A 294 28.79 -5.27 -9.41
C VAL A 294 29.86 -5.61 -10.44
N ARG A 295 29.72 -6.71 -11.15
CA ARG A 295 30.66 -7.11 -12.20
C ARG A 295 30.71 -6.08 -13.32
N GLU A 296 29.55 -5.72 -13.89
CA GLU A 296 29.48 -4.78 -15.00
C GLU A 296 29.90 -3.35 -14.60
N ALA A 297 29.53 -2.90 -13.38
CA ALA A 297 30.05 -1.63 -12.86
C ALA A 297 31.58 -1.64 -12.64
N HIS A 298 32.14 -2.78 -12.22
CA HIS A 298 33.59 -2.92 -12.05
C HIS A 298 34.33 -2.86 -13.40
N GLU A 299 33.75 -3.43 -14.44
CA GLU A 299 34.30 -3.40 -15.80
C GLU A 299 34.41 -1.98 -16.38
N VAL A 300 33.53 -1.05 -15.94
CA VAL A 300 33.59 0.38 -16.34
C VAL A 300 34.93 1.05 -15.90
N GLY A 301 35.49 0.66 -14.76
CA GLY A 301 36.84 1.05 -14.30
C GLY A 301 37.01 2.55 -13.99
N THR A 302 35.95 3.33 -13.82
CA THR A 302 36.03 4.76 -13.52
C THR A 302 35.86 5.06 -12.03
N LYS A 303 36.38 6.21 -11.54
CA LYS A 303 36.17 6.66 -10.16
C LYS A 303 34.69 6.80 -9.80
N SER A 304 33.85 7.13 -10.76
CA SER A 304 32.39 7.20 -10.56
C SER A 304 31.78 5.81 -10.34
N ALA A 305 32.19 4.82 -11.11
CA ALA A 305 31.77 3.43 -10.93
C ALA A 305 32.31 2.85 -9.61
N GLU A 306 33.55 3.15 -9.22
CA GLU A 306 34.05 2.78 -7.87
C GLU A 306 33.21 3.38 -6.76
N LYS A 307 32.78 4.65 -6.90
CA LYS A 307 31.90 5.29 -5.92
C LYS A 307 30.51 4.65 -5.88
N PHE A 308 29.97 4.21 -7.01
CA PHE A 308 28.73 3.45 -7.07
C PHE A 308 28.87 2.08 -6.37
N LEU A 309 29.99 1.38 -6.62
CA LEU A 309 30.30 0.13 -5.95
C LEU A 309 30.47 0.28 -4.43
N ASP A 310 31.03 1.40 -3.96
CA ASP A 310 31.10 1.70 -2.52
C ASP A 310 29.71 1.75 -1.87
N GLU A 311 28.73 2.41 -2.51
CA GLU A 311 27.36 2.49 -1.98
C GLU A 311 26.71 1.10 -1.91
N LEU A 312 26.92 0.28 -2.92
CA LEU A 312 26.31 -1.05 -3.02
C LEU A 312 27.00 -2.09 -2.11
N LEU A 313 28.34 -2.17 -2.17
CA LEU A 313 29.14 -3.20 -1.50
C LEU A 313 29.50 -2.88 -0.05
N ILE A 314 29.51 -1.58 0.33
CA ILE A 314 29.90 -1.19 1.69
C ILE A 314 28.66 -0.76 2.48
N PHE A 315 27.92 0.24 2.01
CA PHE A 315 26.82 0.78 2.80
C PHE A 315 25.61 -0.17 2.81
N ARG A 316 25.19 -0.68 1.65
CA ARG A 316 24.07 -1.61 1.57
C ARG A 316 24.38 -2.96 2.21
N GLU A 317 25.48 -3.63 1.84
CA GLU A 317 25.78 -4.96 2.38
C GLU A 317 26.12 -4.91 3.87
N HIS A 318 26.77 -3.83 4.37
CA HIS A 318 26.94 -3.64 5.81
C HIS A 318 25.61 -3.68 6.57
N ALA A 319 24.60 -2.99 6.06
CA ALA A 319 23.26 -3.01 6.65
C ALA A 319 22.63 -4.42 6.61
N TRP A 320 22.77 -5.16 5.53
CA TRP A 320 22.30 -6.53 5.39
C TRP A 320 22.95 -7.47 6.41
N HIS A 321 24.27 -7.43 6.55
CA HIS A 321 25.01 -8.22 7.54
C HIS A 321 24.68 -7.80 8.98
N HIS A 322 24.44 -6.51 9.23
CA HIS A 322 24.01 -6.03 10.53
C HIS A 322 22.65 -6.61 10.92
N VAL A 323 21.68 -6.55 10.03
CA VAL A 323 20.32 -7.07 10.25
C VAL A 323 20.34 -8.59 10.39
N TYR A 324 21.09 -9.29 9.55
CA TYR A 324 21.24 -10.75 9.62
C TYR A 324 21.79 -11.24 10.97
N ALA A 325 22.69 -10.45 11.58
CA ALA A 325 23.28 -10.79 12.88
C ALA A 325 22.37 -10.44 14.07
N ARG A 326 21.10 -10.03 13.85
CA ARG A 326 20.12 -9.67 14.88
C ARG A 326 18.98 -10.66 14.92
N ASP A 327 18.58 -11.05 16.13
CA ASP A 327 17.37 -11.87 16.32
C ASP A 327 16.12 -11.02 16.12
N GLU A 328 16.10 -9.83 16.71
CA GLU A 328 15.03 -8.84 16.58
C GLU A 328 15.60 -7.56 15.93
N PRO A 329 15.43 -7.37 14.61
CA PRO A 329 16.06 -6.26 13.89
C PRO A 329 15.35 -4.92 14.07
N TYR A 330 14.13 -4.90 14.60
CA TYR A 330 13.36 -3.69 14.88
C TYR A 330 13.56 -3.22 16.32
N GLY A 331 13.26 -1.95 16.60
CA GLY A 331 13.24 -1.39 17.95
C GLY A 331 14.54 -0.70 18.36
N SER A 332 14.41 0.14 19.41
CA SER A 332 15.50 1.01 19.92
C SER A 332 16.69 0.24 20.49
N HIS A 333 16.49 -0.99 20.99
CA HIS A 333 17.57 -1.84 21.53
C HIS A 333 18.68 -2.16 20.51
N ASN A 334 18.46 -1.92 19.23
CA ASN A 334 19.48 -2.06 18.18
C ASN A 334 20.42 -0.84 18.10
N LEU A 335 20.12 0.25 18.79
CA LEU A 335 20.98 1.42 18.86
C LEU A 335 22.17 1.18 19.80
N PRO A 336 23.32 1.83 19.59
CA PRO A 336 24.44 1.76 20.51
C PRO A 336 24.09 2.48 21.85
N ASN A 337 24.68 2.00 22.96
CA ASN A 337 24.39 2.52 24.31
C ASN A 337 24.50 4.05 24.42
N TRP A 338 25.54 4.64 23.83
CA TRP A 338 25.72 6.09 23.84
C TRP A 338 24.56 6.85 23.19
N ALA A 339 23.90 6.25 22.18
CA ALA A 339 22.73 6.85 21.55
C ALA A 339 21.50 6.70 22.43
N LEU A 340 21.29 5.53 23.05
CA LEU A 340 20.18 5.29 23.99
C LEU A 340 20.27 6.25 25.19
N GLU A 341 21.46 6.39 25.78
CA GLU A 341 21.73 7.35 26.87
C GLU A 341 21.40 8.78 26.40
N SER A 342 21.88 9.18 25.22
CA SER A 342 21.60 10.51 24.68
C SER A 342 20.10 10.76 24.45
N TRP A 343 19.35 9.79 23.97
CA TRP A 343 17.90 9.89 23.81
C TRP A 343 17.17 9.94 25.15
N GLN A 344 17.67 9.25 26.17
CA GLN A 344 17.14 9.31 27.52
C GLN A 344 17.37 10.69 28.16
N ASP A 345 18.57 11.25 27.97
CA ASP A 345 18.93 12.60 28.51
C ASP A 345 18.07 13.72 27.92
N THR A 346 17.54 13.53 26.69
CA THR A 346 16.71 14.52 25.98
C THR A 346 15.23 14.13 25.90
N ALA A 347 14.80 13.13 26.68
CA ALA A 347 13.42 12.62 26.64
C ALA A 347 12.39 13.70 27.01
N ASP A 348 12.72 14.53 28.01
CA ASP A 348 11.87 15.61 28.53
C ASP A 348 12.01 16.93 27.75
N ASP A 349 12.84 16.99 26.73
CA ASP A 349 12.99 18.19 25.90
C ASP A 349 11.69 18.57 25.21
N VAL A 350 11.38 19.87 25.21
CA VAL A 350 10.15 20.40 24.63
C VAL A 350 10.15 20.23 23.10
N ARG A 351 9.10 19.61 22.59
CA ARG A 351 8.78 19.54 21.16
C ARG A 351 7.66 20.53 20.87
N THR A 352 7.98 21.57 20.11
CA THR A 352 7.04 22.67 19.83
C THR A 352 5.86 22.28 18.97
N THR A 353 5.99 21.20 18.19
CA THR A 353 4.95 20.70 17.29
C THR A 353 4.97 19.18 17.35
N LEU A 354 3.84 18.59 17.65
CA LEU A 354 3.62 17.15 17.49
C LEU A 354 2.70 16.96 16.27
N LEU A 355 2.99 15.95 15.47
CA LEU A 355 2.20 15.60 14.30
C LEU A 355 1.45 14.30 14.54
N GLU A 356 0.22 14.25 14.07
CA GLU A 356 -0.56 13.02 14.00
C GLU A 356 -0.10 12.13 12.85
N LYS A 357 -0.55 10.89 12.84
CA LYS A 357 -0.16 9.91 11.82
C LYS A 357 -0.48 10.39 10.41
N ASP A 358 -1.66 10.96 10.21
CA ASP A 358 -2.13 11.42 8.90
C ASP A 358 -1.32 12.62 8.39
N ASP A 359 -0.90 13.52 9.28
CA ASP A 359 0.00 14.63 8.93
C ASP A 359 1.35 14.12 8.40
N PHE A 360 1.89 13.06 9.04
CA PHE A 360 3.10 12.41 8.56
C PHE A 360 2.88 11.74 7.20
N GLU A 361 1.81 10.96 7.04
CA GLU A 361 1.55 10.23 5.81
C GLU A 361 1.33 11.16 4.61
N LEU A 362 0.63 12.26 4.81
CA LEU A 362 0.27 13.22 3.76
C LEU A 362 1.32 14.33 3.53
N GLY A 363 2.36 14.39 4.36
CA GLY A 363 3.39 15.41 4.22
C GLY A 363 2.91 16.80 4.65
N ALA A 364 2.22 16.88 5.78
CA ALA A 364 1.68 18.12 6.36
C ALA A 364 2.52 18.64 7.55
N SER A 365 3.83 18.50 7.49
CA SER A 365 4.74 19.03 8.51
C SER A 365 4.99 20.54 8.35
N PRO A 366 5.57 21.23 9.37
CA PRO A 366 5.95 22.64 9.23
C PRO A 366 7.08 22.93 8.24
N ASN A 367 7.61 21.92 7.52
CA ASN A 367 8.76 22.09 6.64
C ASN A 367 8.49 21.61 5.21
N GLU A 368 8.59 22.49 4.26
CA GLU A 368 8.36 22.28 2.83
C GLU A 368 9.22 21.13 2.23
N LEU A 369 10.53 21.13 2.51
CA LEU A 369 11.41 20.07 1.97
C LEU A 369 11.01 18.70 2.49
N TRP A 370 10.65 18.58 3.77
CA TRP A 370 10.19 17.33 4.33
C TRP A 370 8.88 16.87 3.70
N ASN A 371 7.97 17.81 3.48
CA ASN A 371 6.67 17.55 2.83
C ASN A 371 6.87 17.05 1.39
N LEU A 372 7.77 17.66 0.62
CA LEU A 372 8.14 17.17 -0.71
C LEU A 372 8.79 15.77 -0.67
N CYS A 373 9.64 15.47 0.33
CA CYS A 373 10.20 14.14 0.53
C CYS A 373 9.10 13.09 0.78
N GLN A 374 8.14 13.40 1.66
CA GLN A 374 7.02 12.52 1.96
C GLN A 374 6.08 12.37 0.76
N THR A 375 5.81 13.46 0.04
CA THR A 375 5.03 13.42 -1.21
C THR A 375 5.69 12.54 -2.26
N SER A 376 7.03 12.55 -2.36
CA SER A 376 7.77 11.66 -3.25
C SER A 376 7.57 10.19 -2.88
N LEU A 377 7.58 9.84 -1.59
CA LEU A 377 7.25 8.51 -1.10
C LEU A 377 5.80 8.15 -1.41
N TYR A 378 4.87 9.04 -1.07
CA TYR A 378 3.44 8.83 -1.28
C TYR A 378 3.11 8.61 -2.78
N ARG A 379 3.57 9.49 -3.68
CA ARG A 379 3.23 9.45 -5.11
C ARG A 379 4.05 8.44 -5.90
N HIS A 380 5.35 8.33 -5.61
CA HIS A 380 6.31 7.63 -6.49
C HIS A 380 6.99 6.43 -5.82
N GLY A 381 6.74 6.19 -4.54
CA GLY A 381 7.37 5.08 -3.82
C GLY A 381 8.89 5.18 -3.73
N GLU A 382 9.45 6.36 -3.96
CA GLU A 382 10.89 6.59 -3.95
C GLU A 382 11.26 7.82 -3.11
N LEU A 383 12.42 7.75 -2.46
CA LEU A 383 13.03 8.88 -1.80
C LEU A 383 14.53 8.87 -2.07
N HIS A 384 15.05 9.96 -2.61
CA HIS A 384 16.45 10.10 -2.93
C HIS A 384 17.34 9.86 -1.72
N ASN A 385 18.38 9.01 -1.84
CA ASN A 385 19.20 8.55 -0.72
C ASN A 385 19.77 9.69 0.14
N ASN A 386 20.21 10.79 -0.48
CA ASN A 386 20.71 11.95 0.26
C ASN A 386 19.64 12.64 1.10
N LEU A 387 18.39 12.68 0.64
CA LEU A 387 17.25 13.24 1.36
C LEU A 387 16.70 12.29 2.43
N ARG A 388 16.79 10.97 2.23
CA ARG A 388 16.25 9.98 3.19
C ARG A 388 16.80 10.17 4.61
N MET A 389 18.11 10.47 4.73
CA MET A 389 18.72 10.78 6.03
C MET A 389 18.21 12.09 6.63
N THR A 390 17.93 13.12 5.82
CA THR A 390 17.42 14.41 6.29
C THR A 390 15.96 14.27 6.72
N TRP A 391 15.16 13.58 5.92
CA TRP A 391 13.77 13.25 6.21
C TRP A 391 13.63 12.46 7.52
N GLY A 392 14.38 11.35 7.70
CA GLY A 392 14.30 10.52 8.89
C GLY A 392 14.85 11.18 10.16
N LYS A 393 15.84 12.09 10.06
CA LYS A 393 16.36 12.84 11.21
C LYS A 393 15.45 13.99 11.66
N ALA A 394 14.42 14.32 10.92
CA ALA A 394 13.43 15.32 11.30
C ALA A 394 12.32 14.73 12.20
N THR A 395 11.99 13.44 12.05
CA THR A 395 10.87 12.79 12.76
C THR A 395 10.94 12.91 14.29
N PRO A 396 12.12 12.86 14.98
CA PRO A 396 12.17 13.03 16.44
C PRO A 396 11.67 14.38 16.95
N HIS A 397 11.72 15.42 16.12
CA HIS A 397 11.24 16.75 16.51
C HIS A 397 9.71 16.86 16.56
N TRP A 398 8.99 15.91 15.93
CA TRP A 398 7.53 15.93 15.78
C TRP A 398 6.84 14.70 16.40
N THR A 399 7.57 13.85 17.09
CA THR A 399 7.06 12.66 17.80
C THR A 399 7.33 12.76 19.29
N THR A 400 6.56 12.03 20.10
CA THR A 400 6.62 12.11 21.56
C THR A 400 7.83 11.42 22.18
N SER A 401 8.44 10.44 21.49
CA SER A 401 9.56 9.64 22.02
C SER A 401 10.44 9.06 20.93
N LEU A 402 11.59 8.49 21.30
CA LEU A 402 12.45 7.71 20.41
C LEU A 402 11.70 6.57 19.73
N GLU A 403 10.92 5.80 20.50
CA GLU A 403 10.16 4.66 20.01
C GLU A 403 9.08 5.12 19.01
N ALA A 404 8.38 6.22 19.32
CA ALA A 404 7.39 6.80 18.42
C ALA A 404 8.04 7.26 17.10
N SER A 405 9.21 7.87 17.15
CA SER A 405 9.97 8.31 15.98
C SER A 405 10.45 7.12 15.12
N LEU A 406 11.03 6.10 15.75
CA LEU A 406 11.44 4.88 15.04
C LEU A 406 10.24 4.20 14.38
N LYS A 407 9.14 4.02 15.11
CA LYS A 407 7.92 3.38 14.61
C LYS A 407 7.30 4.17 13.45
N MET A 408 7.24 5.51 13.57
CA MET A 408 6.71 6.36 12.50
C MET A 408 7.58 6.32 11.25
N GLY A 409 8.90 6.50 11.39
CA GLY A 409 9.82 6.41 10.25
C GLY A 409 9.76 5.05 9.54
N GLN A 410 9.65 3.95 10.31
CA GLN A 410 9.50 2.60 9.75
C GLN A 410 8.14 2.44 9.05
N HIS A 411 7.06 2.90 9.66
CA HIS A 411 5.71 2.85 9.08
C HIS A 411 5.64 3.56 7.73
N LEU A 412 6.09 4.82 7.66
CA LEU A 412 6.08 5.60 6.41
C LEU A 412 6.92 4.94 5.31
N ASN A 413 8.08 4.40 5.70
CA ASN A 413 8.97 3.73 4.78
C ASN A 413 8.35 2.42 4.24
N ASP A 414 7.80 1.58 5.10
CA ASP A 414 7.25 0.27 4.72
C ASP A 414 5.93 0.38 3.96
N LYS A 415 5.12 1.39 4.26
CA LYS A 415 3.85 1.63 3.58
C LYS A 415 4.06 2.19 2.17
N PHE A 416 4.94 3.17 2.02
CA PHE A 416 5.00 3.95 0.78
C PHE A 416 6.21 3.64 -0.11
N ALA A 417 7.39 3.34 0.46
CA ALA A 417 8.59 3.12 -0.34
C ALA A 417 8.59 1.74 -1.00
N LEU A 418 8.93 1.70 -2.28
CA LEU A 418 9.08 0.45 -3.04
C LEU A 418 10.21 -0.44 -2.50
N ASP A 419 11.19 0.14 -1.81
CA ASP A 419 12.31 -0.54 -1.13
C ASP A 419 12.20 -0.48 0.41
N GLY A 420 11.02 -0.17 0.95
CA GLY A 420 10.83 0.13 2.37
C GLY A 420 11.20 -1.00 3.31
N ARG A 421 10.87 -2.23 2.93
CA ARG A 421 11.07 -3.44 3.73
C ARG A 421 12.40 -4.14 3.46
N ASP A 422 13.39 -3.40 2.95
CA ASP A 422 14.75 -3.90 2.75
C ASP A 422 15.58 -3.78 4.05
N PRO A 423 16.48 -4.73 4.37
CA PRO A 423 17.39 -4.60 5.49
C PRO A 423 18.15 -3.28 5.54
N SER A 424 18.51 -2.71 4.37
CA SER A 424 19.17 -1.41 4.30
C SER A 424 18.28 -0.25 4.72
N SER A 425 16.97 -0.35 4.47
CA SER A 425 15.97 0.64 4.87
C SER A 425 15.80 0.66 6.39
N ILE A 426 15.69 -0.51 7.01
CA ILE A 426 15.57 -0.64 8.47
C ILE A 426 16.82 -0.09 9.16
N ALA A 427 18.01 -0.53 8.74
CA ALA A 427 19.26 0.00 9.26
C ALA A 427 19.40 1.52 9.00
N GLY A 428 18.84 2.03 7.91
CA GLY A 428 18.80 3.46 7.57
C GLY A 428 17.94 4.27 8.55
N ILE A 429 16.76 3.76 8.93
CA ILE A 429 15.92 4.38 9.96
C ILE A 429 16.65 4.42 11.32
N HIS A 430 17.25 3.30 11.72
CA HIS A 430 18.07 3.27 12.94
C HIS A 430 19.28 4.22 12.85
N TRP A 431 19.89 4.37 11.67
CA TRP A 431 20.98 5.32 11.47
C TRP A 431 20.54 6.77 11.65
N CYS A 432 19.33 7.10 11.33
CA CYS A 432 18.78 8.41 11.66
C CYS A 432 18.78 8.70 13.17
N HIS A 433 18.74 7.65 14.00
CA HIS A 433 18.69 7.73 15.46
C HIS A 433 20.00 7.36 16.16
N GLY A 434 21.12 7.22 15.42
CA GLY A 434 22.47 7.05 16.00
C GLY A 434 23.21 5.76 15.64
N LEU A 435 22.53 4.76 15.01
CA LEU A 435 23.21 3.55 14.54
C LEU A 435 24.34 3.91 13.58
N PHE A 436 25.49 3.25 13.66
CA PHE A 436 26.68 3.45 12.84
C PHE A 436 27.37 4.81 12.94
N ASP A 437 26.86 5.74 13.77
CA ASP A 437 27.45 7.05 14.04
C ASP A 437 28.31 7.04 15.32
N ARG A 438 28.85 8.18 15.66
CA ARG A 438 29.54 8.49 16.92
C ARG A 438 28.85 9.67 17.60
N PRO A 439 29.09 9.93 18.88
CA PRO A 439 28.61 11.16 19.52
C PRO A 439 29.15 12.43 18.82
N PHE A 440 28.29 13.44 18.70
CA PHE A 440 28.60 14.77 18.15
C PHE A 440 28.35 15.83 19.23
N LEU A 441 29.39 16.51 19.66
CA LEU A 441 29.31 17.57 20.67
C LEU A 441 29.24 18.97 20.03
N PRO A 442 28.63 19.95 20.67
CA PRO A 442 27.84 19.87 21.91
C PRO A 442 26.49 19.19 21.71
N PRO A 443 25.83 18.70 22.79
CA PRO A 443 24.46 18.19 22.74
C PRO A 443 23.48 19.25 22.22
N LEU A 444 22.45 18.83 21.54
CA LEU A 444 21.40 19.69 20.97
C LEU A 444 20.03 19.29 21.55
N PRO A 445 19.10 20.23 21.67
CA PRO A 445 17.73 19.91 22.09
C PRO A 445 17.13 18.80 21.22
N VAL A 446 16.38 17.90 21.84
CA VAL A 446 15.71 16.73 21.27
C VAL A 446 16.67 15.66 20.72
N MET A 447 17.74 16.04 20.03
CA MET A 447 18.67 15.12 19.36
C MET A 447 19.86 14.70 20.23
N GLY A 448 20.11 15.39 21.35
CA GLY A 448 21.28 15.14 22.19
C GLY A 448 22.58 15.18 21.40
N VAL A 449 23.41 14.13 21.55
CA VAL A 449 24.66 13.99 20.79
C VAL A 449 24.51 13.16 19.50
N VAL A 450 23.28 12.84 19.08
CA VAL A 450 23.03 12.22 17.78
C VAL A 450 23.28 13.25 16.68
N ARG A 451 23.96 12.82 15.62
CA ARG A 451 24.29 13.68 14.48
C ARG A 451 23.04 14.32 13.89
N LYS A 452 22.98 15.65 13.94
CA LYS A 452 21.90 16.40 13.28
C LYS A 452 22.09 16.45 11.75
N ARG A 453 21.00 16.66 11.06
CA ARG A 453 20.97 16.99 9.63
C ARG A 453 19.79 17.93 9.37
N GLU A 454 20.10 19.24 9.42
CA GLU A 454 19.05 20.28 9.36
C GLU A 454 18.42 20.37 8.00
N LEU A 455 17.08 20.41 7.99
CA LEU A 455 16.27 20.60 6.79
C LEU A 455 16.62 21.92 6.08
N ALA A 456 16.67 23.04 6.80
CA ALA A 456 16.99 24.33 6.26
C ALA A 456 18.37 24.37 5.55
N THR A 457 19.38 23.73 6.14
CA THR A 457 20.71 23.65 5.52
C THR A 457 20.69 22.80 4.26
N HIS A 458 19.87 21.77 4.19
CA HIS A 458 19.75 20.94 2.99
C HIS A 458 18.97 21.68 1.91
N GLN A 459 17.86 22.31 2.29
CA GLN A 459 16.99 23.12 1.41
C GLN A 459 17.78 24.22 0.71
N SER A 460 18.65 24.96 1.43
CA SER A 460 19.47 26.03 0.85
C SER A 460 20.49 25.57 -0.22
N ARG A 461 20.75 24.27 -0.34
CA ARG A 461 21.69 23.68 -1.31
C ARG A 461 21.03 22.91 -2.45
N LEU A 462 19.71 22.75 -2.38
CA LEU A 462 18.90 22.03 -3.36
C LEU A 462 18.19 23.03 -4.25
N ASP A 463 18.16 22.76 -5.54
CA ASP A 463 17.22 23.44 -6.44
C ASP A 463 15.80 22.97 -6.11
N MET A 464 15.11 23.72 -5.24
CA MET A 464 13.80 23.37 -4.72
C MET A 464 12.76 23.31 -5.82
N ASP A 465 12.77 24.28 -6.74
CA ASP A 465 11.81 24.34 -7.85
C ASP A 465 11.95 23.13 -8.79
N ALA A 466 13.18 22.71 -9.07
CA ALA A 466 13.43 21.53 -9.89
C ALA A 466 13.04 20.25 -9.16
N TYR A 467 13.28 20.19 -7.85
CA TYR A 467 12.89 19.03 -7.03
C TYR A 467 11.36 18.96 -6.89
N GLU A 468 10.69 20.08 -6.65
CA GLU A 468 9.24 20.16 -6.58
C GLU A 468 8.60 19.71 -7.91
N ARG A 469 9.05 20.24 -9.05
CA ARG A 469 8.56 19.78 -10.37
C ARG A 469 8.73 18.28 -10.57
N HIS A 470 9.82 17.70 -10.08
CA HIS A 470 10.04 16.26 -10.15
C HIS A 470 9.05 15.49 -9.26
N VAL A 471 8.83 15.95 -8.04
CA VAL A 471 7.92 15.32 -7.07
C VAL A 471 6.46 15.47 -7.48
N MET A 472 6.09 16.65 -7.99
CA MET A 472 4.70 16.97 -8.34
C MET A 472 4.25 16.41 -9.70
N ARG A 473 5.13 15.72 -10.43
CA ARG A 473 4.75 15.07 -11.69
C ARG A 473 3.59 14.10 -11.50
N THR A 474 2.67 14.07 -12.44
CA THR A 474 1.55 13.12 -12.49
C THR A 474 1.84 11.98 -13.48
N ALA A 475 1.09 10.88 -13.37
CA ALA A 475 1.23 9.73 -14.29
C ALA A 475 0.91 10.10 -15.74
N TYR A 476 -0.02 11.04 -15.93
CA TYR A 476 -0.40 11.61 -17.23
C TYR A 476 -0.89 13.05 -17.03
N LYS A 477 -0.95 13.82 -18.12
CA LYS A 477 -1.40 15.20 -18.08
C LYS A 477 -2.90 15.26 -18.37
N GLN A 478 -3.68 15.69 -17.39
CA GLN A 478 -5.11 15.92 -17.55
C GLN A 478 -5.41 17.12 -18.48
N GLN A 479 -6.49 17.01 -19.23
CA GLN A 479 -7.07 18.10 -20.01
C GLN A 479 -8.35 18.65 -19.37
N ARG A 480 -9.01 17.84 -18.53
CA ARG A 480 -10.24 18.12 -17.79
C ARG A 480 -10.13 17.56 -16.37
N PRO A 481 -10.90 18.09 -15.40
CA PRO A 481 -10.91 17.51 -14.06
C PRO A 481 -11.48 16.08 -14.06
N PHE A 482 -11.13 15.29 -13.07
CA PHE A 482 -11.94 14.15 -12.67
C PHE A 482 -13.17 14.67 -11.95
N VAL A 483 -14.35 14.22 -12.34
CA VAL A 483 -15.61 14.62 -11.70
C VAL A 483 -16.10 13.48 -10.80
N ILE A 484 -16.46 13.84 -9.58
CA ILE A 484 -17.05 12.93 -8.61
C ILE A 484 -18.48 13.38 -8.32
N VAL A 485 -19.44 12.49 -8.51
CA VAL A 485 -20.87 12.79 -8.26
C VAL A 485 -21.27 12.22 -6.91
N GLY A 486 -21.48 13.12 -5.95
CA GLY A 486 -21.81 12.85 -4.55
C GLY A 486 -20.67 13.20 -3.60
N ALA A 487 -20.97 14.03 -2.57
CA ALA A 487 -20.02 14.49 -1.55
C ALA A 487 -20.25 13.79 -0.19
N GLY A 488 -20.60 12.50 -0.19
CA GLY A 488 -20.58 11.65 0.99
C GLY A 488 -19.18 11.06 1.26
N TYR A 489 -19.04 10.13 2.20
CA TYR A 489 -17.75 9.50 2.53
C TYR A 489 -17.05 8.90 1.31
N ALA A 490 -17.75 8.18 0.46
CA ALA A 490 -17.14 7.59 -0.73
C ALA A 490 -16.61 8.66 -1.71
N GLY A 491 -17.41 9.71 -1.97
CA GLY A 491 -16.98 10.78 -2.87
C GLY A 491 -15.83 11.60 -2.31
N ALA A 492 -15.90 11.99 -1.03
CA ALA A 492 -14.86 12.75 -0.36
C ALA A 492 -13.52 11.99 -0.31
N ARG A 493 -13.55 10.68 0.02
CA ARG A 493 -12.34 9.84 0.04
C ARG A 493 -11.74 9.66 -1.35
N SER A 494 -12.58 9.42 -2.36
CA SER A 494 -12.10 9.34 -3.76
C SER A 494 -11.43 10.65 -4.19
N ALA A 495 -12.06 11.78 -3.88
CA ALA A 495 -11.54 13.11 -4.18
C ALA A 495 -10.20 13.37 -3.50
N GLN A 496 -10.11 13.08 -2.20
CA GLN A 496 -8.89 13.21 -1.42
C GLN A 496 -7.72 12.42 -2.02
N ILE A 497 -7.96 11.13 -2.34
CA ILE A 497 -6.91 10.27 -2.91
C ILE A 497 -6.43 10.84 -4.24
N LEU A 498 -7.34 11.16 -5.15
CA LEU A 498 -6.97 11.68 -6.46
C LEU A 498 -6.22 13.02 -6.36
N SER A 499 -6.69 13.93 -5.52
CA SER A 499 -6.03 15.21 -5.25
C SER A 499 -4.63 15.01 -4.66
N ASN A 500 -4.46 14.09 -3.70
CA ASN A 500 -3.16 13.78 -3.11
C ASN A 500 -2.16 13.22 -4.14
N TYR A 501 -2.64 12.52 -5.19
CA TYR A 501 -1.81 12.13 -6.33
C TYR A 501 -1.58 13.24 -7.35
N GLY A 502 -2.12 14.45 -7.11
CA GLY A 502 -1.89 15.66 -7.91
C GLY A 502 -2.84 15.81 -9.10
N TYR A 503 -3.94 15.09 -9.12
CA TYR A 503 -4.97 15.26 -10.14
C TYR A 503 -5.92 16.40 -9.81
N ASP A 504 -6.40 17.08 -10.85
CA ASP A 504 -7.46 18.06 -10.76
C ASP A 504 -8.81 17.35 -10.57
N VAL A 505 -9.55 17.72 -9.53
CA VAL A 505 -10.77 17.05 -9.08
C VAL A 505 -11.87 18.05 -8.82
N LEU A 506 -13.08 17.76 -9.31
CA LEU A 506 -14.29 18.52 -9.05
C LEU A 506 -15.34 17.58 -8.45
N VAL A 507 -15.93 17.97 -7.32
CA VAL A 507 -17.04 17.22 -6.69
C VAL A 507 -18.36 17.94 -6.94
N LEU A 508 -19.35 17.22 -7.45
CA LEU A 508 -20.72 17.70 -7.69
C LEU A 508 -21.69 17.01 -6.73
N ASP A 509 -22.45 17.77 -5.94
CA ASP A 509 -23.43 17.20 -4.98
C ASP A 509 -24.79 17.89 -5.09
N LYS A 510 -25.86 17.09 -5.04
CA LYS A 510 -27.24 17.59 -5.06
C LYS A 510 -27.68 18.27 -3.75
N GLY A 511 -26.97 18.02 -2.65
CA GLY A 511 -27.25 18.61 -1.34
C GLY A 511 -26.83 20.08 -1.27
N THR A 512 -27.33 20.77 -0.27
CA THR A 512 -26.91 22.18 0.01
C THR A 512 -25.55 22.25 0.71
N ILE A 513 -25.09 21.14 1.28
CA ILE A 513 -23.78 20.98 1.93
C ILE A 513 -23.25 19.57 1.65
N PRO A 514 -21.92 19.35 1.68
CA PRO A 514 -21.33 18.02 1.67
C PRO A 514 -21.83 17.15 2.85
N GLY A 515 -21.70 15.82 2.71
CA GLY A 515 -22.01 14.89 3.79
C GLY A 515 -23.00 13.78 3.40
N GLY A 516 -23.94 14.04 2.50
CA GLY A 516 -24.96 13.05 2.11
C GLY A 516 -25.73 12.52 3.31
N ARG A 517 -25.70 11.20 3.56
CA ARG A 517 -26.33 10.58 4.74
C ARG A 517 -25.63 10.93 6.06
N SER A 518 -24.40 11.35 6.02
CA SER A 518 -23.61 11.76 7.18
C SER A 518 -23.54 13.27 7.33
N SER A 519 -24.46 14.04 6.71
CA SER A 519 -24.48 15.49 6.86
C SER A 519 -25.01 15.90 8.23
N THR A 520 -24.32 16.85 8.87
CA THR A 520 -24.79 17.51 10.09
C THR A 520 -25.60 18.74 9.71
N LYS A 521 -26.89 18.77 10.08
CA LYS A 521 -27.74 19.95 9.89
C LYS A 521 -27.46 20.98 10.96
N ARG A 522 -27.21 22.21 10.52
CA ARG A 522 -26.97 23.41 11.36
C ARG A 522 -28.12 24.36 11.14
N ARG A 523 -29.04 24.44 12.08
CA ARG A 523 -30.24 25.29 12.01
C ARG A 523 -30.40 26.11 13.29
N GLU A 524 -31.25 27.12 13.27
CA GLU A 524 -31.53 27.95 14.45
C GLU A 524 -32.05 27.11 15.62
N GLU A 525 -32.85 26.08 15.33
CA GLU A 525 -33.47 25.19 16.31
C GLU A 525 -32.45 24.20 16.94
N GLY A 526 -31.27 24.00 16.34
CA GLY A 526 -30.26 23.11 16.89
C GLY A 526 -29.40 22.42 15.84
N LEU A 527 -28.47 21.60 16.34
CA LEU A 527 -27.53 20.80 15.57
C LEU A 527 -27.93 19.32 15.62
N TYR A 528 -27.96 18.64 14.48
CA TYR A 528 -28.31 17.22 14.46
C TYR A 528 -27.74 16.43 13.28
N ASN A 529 -27.33 15.20 13.58
CA ASN A 529 -26.98 14.17 12.62
C ASN A 529 -28.20 13.28 12.40
N HIS A 530 -28.84 13.35 11.23
CA HIS A 530 -30.13 12.70 10.97
C HIS A 530 -30.04 11.44 10.08
N GLY A 531 -28.83 11.00 9.77
CA GLY A 531 -28.58 9.83 8.91
C GLY A 531 -27.63 8.83 9.54
N SER A 532 -26.58 8.48 8.83
CA SER A 532 -25.61 7.42 9.18
C SER A 532 -24.76 7.72 10.42
N ASP A 533 -24.09 6.70 10.90
CA ASP A 533 -23.17 6.76 12.03
C ASP A 533 -21.94 7.65 11.75
N VAL A 534 -21.34 8.15 12.82
CA VAL A 534 -20.12 8.98 12.80
C VAL A 534 -18.90 8.06 12.76
N LEU A 535 -17.83 8.47 12.07
CA LEU A 535 -16.52 7.80 12.15
C LEU A 535 -15.86 8.08 13.50
N GLY A 536 -15.54 7.02 14.25
CA GLY A 536 -14.79 7.08 15.52
C GLY A 536 -15.64 7.03 16.79
N ASP A 537 -14.96 6.80 17.91
CA ASP A 537 -15.56 6.63 19.24
C ASP A 537 -15.97 7.96 19.93
N ASP A 538 -15.77 9.10 19.26
CA ASP A 538 -16.08 10.40 19.85
C ASP A 538 -17.54 10.78 19.59
N GLU A 539 -18.39 10.49 20.57
CA GLU A 539 -19.84 10.74 20.55
C GLU A 539 -20.23 12.22 20.34
N ASN A 540 -19.27 13.15 20.38
CA ASN A 540 -19.48 14.59 20.23
C ASN A 540 -19.13 15.12 18.84
N LEU A 541 -18.62 14.30 17.90
CA LEU A 541 -18.22 14.74 16.58
C LEU A 541 -19.43 14.96 15.66
N PHE A 542 -19.33 16.00 14.82
CA PHE A 542 -20.24 16.20 13.71
C PHE A 542 -20.03 15.09 12.67
N ALA A 543 -21.10 14.50 12.18
CA ALA A 543 -21.03 13.40 11.21
C ALA A 543 -20.34 13.79 9.90
N ASP A 544 -20.32 15.07 9.54
CA ASP A 544 -19.67 15.62 8.35
C ASP A 544 -18.23 16.13 8.58
N ALA A 545 -17.71 16.07 9.80
CA ALA A 545 -16.38 16.62 10.11
C ALA A 545 -15.28 15.96 9.30
N ALA A 546 -15.24 14.62 9.28
CA ALA A 546 -14.24 13.86 8.50
C ALA A 546 -14.39 14.10 7.00
N ILE A 547 -15.62 14.24 6.49
CA ILE A 547 -15.90 14.53 5.08
C ILE A 547 -15.35 15.91 4.70
N ASN A 548 -15.57 16.92 5.53
CA ASN A 548 -15.06 18.27 5.28
C ASN A 548 -13.53 18.30 5.30
N THR A 549 -12.89 17.57 6.20
CA THR A 549 -11.43 17.41 6.21
C THR A 549 -10.90 16.75 4.93
N MET A 550 -11.57 15.68 4.45
CA MET A 550 -11.17 15.03 3.19
C MET A 550 -11.36 15.93 1.96
N LEU A 551 -12.29 16.87 1.99
CA LEU A 551 -12.58 17.80 0.90
C LEU A 551 -11.82 19.14 1.00
N GLU A 552 -10.97 19.31 2.00
CA GLU A 552 -10.20 20.54 2.16
C GLU A 552 -9.29 20.78 0.93
N GLY A 553 -9.42 21.98 0.34
CA GLY A 553 -8.66 22.36 -0.86
C GLY A 553 -9.16 21.74 -2.17
N ILE A 554 -10.31 21.07 -2.17
CA ILE A 554 -10.94 20.47 -3.36
C ILE A 554 -12.18 21.28 -3.74
N ASP A 555 -12.37 21.52 -5.03
CA ASP A 555 -13.53 22.23 -5.54
C ASP A 555 -14.80 21.37 -5.40
N VAL A 556 -15.82 21.93 -4.69
CA VAL A 556 -17.11 21.29 -4.46
C VAL A 556 -18.25 22.21 -4.89
N CYS A 557 -19.08 21.74 -5.83
CA CYS A 557 -20.31 22.41 -6.27
C CYS A 557 -21.53 21.69 -5.69
N CYS A 558 -22.12 22.27 -4.64
CA CYS A 558 -23.37 21.83 -4.07
C CYS A 558 -24.58 22.29 -4.91
N GLU A 559 -25.79 21.83 -4.55
CA GLU A 559 -27.06 22.11 -5.27
C GLU A 559 -26.99 21.78 -6.77
N THR A 560 -26.21 20.74 -7.11
CA THR A 560 -25.95 20.30 -8.47
C THR A 560 -26.38 18.82 -8.61
N ARG A 561 -27.58 18.61 -9.11
CA ARG A 561 -28.15 17.27 -9.33
C ARG A 561 -27.88 16.87 -10.78
N ILE A 562 -27.02 15.88 -11.00
CA ILE A 562 -26.77 15.31 -12.32
C ILE A 562 -27.96 14.45 -12.75
N THR A 563 -28.42 14.64 -13.96
CA THR A 563 -29.60 14.00 -14.58
C THR A 563 -29.23 13.09 -15.75
N SER A 564 -28.12 13.37 -16.44
CA SER A 564 -27.62 12.51 -17.54
C SER A 564 -26.11 12.55 -17.65
N ILE A 565 -25.56 11.45 -18.21
CA ILE A 565 -24.13 11.33 -18.50
C ILE A 565 -23.96 10.73 -19.89
N GLU A 566 -23.17 11.40 -20.72
CA GLU A 566 -22.79 10.95 -22.05
C GLU A 566 -21.28 10.69 -22.10
N SER A 567 -20.88 9.49 -22.49
CA SER A 567 -19.47 9.12 -22.66
C SER A 567 -19.02 9.28 -24.08
N HIS A 568 -17.97 10.04 -24.30
CA HIS A 568 -17.21 10.14 -25.55
C HIS A 568 -15.92 9.32 -25.44
N GLN A 569 -15.20 9.18 -26.55
CA GLN A 569 -13.94 8.42 -26.58
C GLN A 569 -12.91 8.90 -25.57
N ASP A 570 -12.76 10.24 -25.43
CA ASP A 570 -11.69 10.85 -24.64
C ASP A 570 -12.18 11.67 -23.43
N TRP A 571 -13.48 11.87 -23.26
CA TRP A 571 -14.06 12.60 -22.13
C TRP A 571 -15.50 12.17 -21.86
N VAL A 572 -16.05 12.70 -20.78
CA VAL A 572 -17.44 12.46 -20.35
C VAL A 572 -18.13 13.82 -20.19
N VAL A 573 -19.37 13.95 -20.64
CA VAL A 573 -20.22 15.10 -20.39
C VAL A 573 -21.31 14.74 -19.40
N LEU A 574 -21.48 15.55 -18.36
CA LEU A 574 -22.55 15.42 -17.39
C LEU A 574 -23.50 16.62 -17.56
N GLU A 575 -24.80 16.38 -17.48
CA GLU A 575 -25.81 17.43 -17.47
C GLU A 575 -26.56 17.47 -16.14
N ASP A 576 -26.76 18.66 -15.59
CA ASP A 576 -27.53 18.86 -14.36
C ASP A 576 -29.02 19.16 -14.62
N GLU A 577 -29.83 19.16 -13.56
CA GLU A 577 -31.29 19.42 -13.64
C GLU A 577 -31.66 20.82 -14.18
N ARG A 578 -30.70 21.74 -14.28
CA ARG A 578 -30.87 23.10 -14.83
C ARG A 578 -30.43 23.20 -16.29
N GLY A 579 -29.89 22.10 -16.87
CA GLY A 579 -29.38 22.03 -18.23
C GLY A 579 -27.94 22.57 -18.38
N PHE A 580 -27.20 22.79 -17.29
CA PHE A 580 -25.77 23.06 -17.37
C PHE A 580 -24.99 21.81 -17.62
N THR A 581 -23.95 21.90 -18.43
CA THR A 581 -23.05 20.78 -18.78
C THR A 581 -21.68 20.92 -18.13
N TRP A 582 -21.14 19.78 -17.72
CA TRP A 582 -19.83 19.64 -17.09
C TRP A 582 -18.99 18.67 -17.90
N GLU A 583 -17.77 19.04 -18.27
CA GLU A 583 -16.85 18.13 -18.96
C GLU A 583 -15.86 17.51 -17.97
N ALA A 584 -15.64 16.21 -18.09
CA ALA A 584 -14.74 15.44 -17.24
C ALA A 584 -13.77 14.56 -18.03
N GLU A 585 -12.56 14.37 -17.55
CA GLU A 585 -11.64 13.35 -18.04
C GLU A 585 -12.21 11.94 -17.80
N ALA A 586 -12.74 11.72 -16.60
CA ALA A 586 -13.47 10.53 -16.18
C ALA A 586 -14.32 10.84 -14.93
N VAL A 587 -15.21 9.92 -14.54
CA VAL A 587 -16.22 10.16 -13.50
C VAL A 587 -16.23 9.02 -12.47
N ILE A 588 -16.36 9.39 -11.17
CA ILE A 588 -16.73 8.45 -10.11
C ILE A 588 -18.15 8.75 -9.67
N LEU A 589 -19.04 7.76 -9.74
CA LEU A 589 -20.44 7.86 -9.30
C LEU A 589 -20.60 7.23 -7.92
N THR A 590 -21.10 8.00 -6.95
CA THR A 590 -21.29 7.54 -5.56
C THR A 590 -22.76 7.53 -5.13
N CYS A 591 -23.65 7.65 -6.08
CA CYS A 591 -25.09 7.59 -5.85
C CYS A 591 -25.54 6.16 -5.47
N PRO A 592 -26.64 6.02 -4.69
CA PRO A 592 -27.29 4.73 -4.53
C PRO A 592 -27.64 4.07 -5.87
N ILE A 593 -27.48 2.75 -5.95
CA ILE A 593 -27.60 1.98 -7.19
C ILE A 593 -28.86 2.30 -8.01
N PRO A 594 -30.08 2.36 -7.42
CA PRO A 594 -31.29 2.68 -8.19
C PRO A 594 -31.31 4.10 -8.79
N GLN A 595 -30.47 5.01 -8.32
CA GLN A 595 -30.35 6.36 -8.87
C GLN A 595 -29.38 6.44 -10.06
N LEU A 596 -28.58 5.41 -10.31
CA LEU A 596 -27.60 5.38 -11.41
C LEU A 596 -28.28 5.09 -12.77
N GLN A 597 -29.31 4.25 -12.77
CA GLN A 597 -29.98 3.88 -14.02
C GLN A 597 -30.59 5.08 -14.79
N PRO A 598 -31.31 6.01 -14.15
CA PRO A 598 -31.80 7.21 -14.83
C PRO A 598 -30.70 8.11 -15.39
N ILE A 599 -29.53 8.13 -14.75
CA ILE A 599 -28.38 8.98 -15.12
C ILE A 599 -27.61 8.35 -16.28
N LEU A 600 -27.46 7.03 -16.29
CA LEU A 600 -26.67 6.26 -17.28
C LEU A 600 -27.51 5.59 -18.36
N ALA A 601 -28.81 5.76 -18.29
CA ALA A 601 -29.79 5.19 -19.22
C ALA A 601 -29.59 3.68 -19.46
N ASN A 602 -29.55 3.23 -20.70
CA ASN A 602 -29.46 1.82 -21.08
C ASN A 602 -28.05 1.21 -21.00
N THR A 603 -27.08 1.92 -20.42
CA THR A 603 -25.68 1.44 -20.33
C THR A 603 -25.40 0.60 -19.07
N VAL A 604 -26.38 0.48 -18.17
CA VAL A 604 -26.28 -0.27 -16.92
C VAL A 604 -27.35 -1.38 -16.84
N PRO A 605 -27.12 -2.44 -16.02
CA PRO A 605 -28.05 -3.53 -15.86
C PRO A 605 -29.43 -3.04 -15.39
N GLN A 606 -30.51 -3.61 -15.94
CA GLN A 606 -31.87 -3.21 -15.61
C GLN A 606 -32.24 -3.56 -14.15
N GLU A 607 -31.65 -4.63 -13.60
CA GLU A 607 -31.80 -5.04 -12.20
C GLU A 607 -31.31 -3.99 -11.19
N TRP A 608 -30.52 -3.00 -11.61
CA TRP A 608 -30.09 -1.90 -10.74
C TRP A 608 -31.25 -0.99 -10.31
N ASN A 609 -32.36 -0.94 -11.06
CA ASN A 609 -33.57 -0.19 -10.68
C ASN A 609 -34.15 -0.69 -9.36
N ASP A 610 -34.18 -2.00 -9.19
CA ASP A 610 -34.81 -2.68 -8.06
C ASP A 610 -33.78 -3.21 -7.05
N HIS A 611 -32.54 -2.71 -7.11
CA HIS A 611 -31.48 -3.14 -6.20
C HIS A 611 -31.94 -2.97 -4.74
N PRO A 612 -31.83 -4.01 -3.89
CA PRO A 612 -32.46 -4.03 -2.58
C PRO A 612 -31.75 -3.12 -1.57
N TYR A 613 -32.53 -2.24 -0.97
CA TYR A 613 -32.11 -1.35 0.11
C TYR A 613 -33.04 -1.46 1.32
N ILE A 614 -32.49 -1.20 2.51
CA ILE A 614 -33.25 -0.82 3.69
C ILE A 614 -33.76 0.60 3.46
N SER A 615 -35.01 0.83 3.76
CA SER A 615 -35.62 2.17 3.83
C SER A 615 -35.81 2.57 5.28
N ASN A 616 -35.65 3.85 5.59
CA ASN A 616 -35.83 4.35 6.95
C ASN A 616 -36.53 5.71 6.93
N TRP A 617 -37.52 5.88 7.79
CA TRP A 617 -38.06 7.18 8.15
C TRP A 617 -37.41 7.66 9.44
N THR A 618 -37.01 8.91 9.47
CA THR A 618 -36.41 9.57 10.62
C THR A 618 -37.26 10.76 11.01
N LEU A 619 -37.78 10.79 12.24
CA LEU A 619 -38.40 11.96 12.81
C LEU A 619 -37.37 12.79 13.59
N ILE A 620 -37.32 14.08 13.32
CA ILE A 620 -36.50 15.07 14.02
C ILE A 620 -37.48 15.93 14.83
N CYS A 621 -37.31 15.92 16.15
CA CYS A 621 -38.10 16.75 17.07
C CYS A 621 -37.16 17.82 17.68
N THR A 622 -37.58 19.08 17.65
CA THR A 622 -36.79 20.21 18.20
C THR A 622 -37.60 20.88 19.30
N GLY A 623 -37.19 20.68 20.56
CA GLY A 623 -37.82 21.26 21.73
C GLY A 623 -37.16 22.59 22.16
N LYS A 624 -37.83 23.30 23.11
CA LYS A 624 -37.24 24.48 23.76
C LYS A 624 -36.27 24.11 24.89
N GLU A 625 -36.47 22.94 25.48
CA GLU A 625 -35.72 22.44 26.62
C GLU A 625 -34.93 21.18 26.24
N ARG A 626 -34.01 20.80 27.12
CA ARG A 626 -33.24 19.55 27.04
C ARG A 626 -34.16 18.35 26.91
N VAL A 627 -33.81 17.39 26.02
CA VAL A 627 -34.54 16.13 25.86
C VAL A 627 -34.45 15.29 27.15
N PRO A 628 -35.62 14.90 27.76
CA PRO A 628 -35.66 14.05 28.93
C PRO A 628 -35.09 12.65 28.67
N GLU A 629 -34.35 12.09 29.63
CA GLU A 629 -33.75 10.76 29.53
C GLU A 629 -34.77 9.64 29.33
N GLN A 630 -35.99 9.78 29.91
CA GLN A 630 -37.06 8.80 29.76
C GLN A 630 -37.47 8.59 28.29
N ILE A 631 -37.32 9.63 27.45
CA ILE A 631 -37.68 9.54 26.02
C ILE A 631 -36.58 8.74 25.29
N ILE A 632 -35.33 8.92 25.62
CA ILE A 632 -34.21 8.24 25.00
C ILE A 632 -34.26 6.72 25.24
N ASN A 633 -34.72 6.32 26.42
CA ASN A 633 -34.77 4.91 26.83
C ASN A 633 -36.02 4.18 26.38
N TYR A 634 -36.91 4.84 25.62
CA TYR A 634 -38.14 4.22 25.12
C TYR A 634 -37.82 3.30 23.93
N ALA A 635 -38.42 2.12 23.93
CA ALA A 635 -38.29 1.14 22.85
C ALA A 635 -39.70 0.63 22.43
N SER A 636 -39.90 0.39 21.16
CA SER A 636 -41.04 -0.27 20.58
C SER A 636 -40.64 -1.10 19.35
N ASP A 637 -41.50 -2.03 18.91
CA ASP A 637 -41.25 -2.86 17.73
C ASP A 637 -41.18 -2.05 16.42
N SER A 638 -41.70 -0.82 16.42
CA SER A 638 -41.72 0.10 15.27
C SER A 638 -40.50 1.03 15.22
N ILE A 639 -39.79 1.19 16.35
CA ILE A 639 -38.68 2.12 16.50
C ILE A 639 -37.37 1.37 16.55
N GLU A 640 -36.42 1.71 15.66
CA GLU A 640 -35.08 1.14 15.62
C GLU A 640 -34.18 1.79 16.67
N GLU A 641 -34.21 3.13 16.76
CA GLU A 641 -33.36 3.90 17.67
C GLU A 641 -33.97 5.24 18.03
N ILE A 642 -33.76 5.68 19.26
CA ILE A 642 -34.02 7.05 19.71
C ILE A 642 -32.73 7.63 20.25
N ARG A 643 -32.29 8.79 19.73
CA ARG A 643 -31.07 9.45 20.17
C ARG A 643 -31.17 10.97 20.24
N LYS A 644 -30.25 11.62 20.94
CA LYS A 644 -30.08 13.08 20.92
C LYS A 644 -29.46 13.52 19.59
N GLY A 645 -29.77 14.71 19.13
CA GLY A 645 -29.41 15.21 17.80
C GLY A 645 -27.92 15.35 17.53
N VAL A 646 -27.18 15.87 18.48
CA VAL A 646 -25.75 15.68 18.69
C VAL A 646 -25.66 15.05 20.04
N GLN A 647 -24.82 14.07 20.27
CA GLN A 647 -24.69 13.37 21.56
C GLN A 647 -24.15 14.31 22.65
N ASN A 648 -24.90 15.37 22.93
CA ASN A 648 -24.64 16.38 23.94
C ASN A 648 -25.70 16.23 25.04
N PRO A 649 -25.30 16.11 26.31
CA PRO A 649 -26.23 16.05 27.44
C PRO A 649 -27.24 17.18 27.47
N ASN A 650 -26.96 18.33 26.86
CA ASN A 650 -27.82 19.49 26.80
C ASN A 650 -28.57 19.65 25.48
N SER A 651 -28.60 18.63 24.61
CA SER A 651 -29.31 18.70 23.34
C SER A 651 -30.80 18.87 23.55
N ASN A 652 -31.40 19.79 22.81
CA ASN A 652 -32.84 20.02 22.69
C ASN A 652 -33.44 19.35 21.43
N VAL A 653 -32.63 18.57 20.70
CA VAL A 653 -33.06 17.84 19.51
C VAL A 653 -33.10 16.35 19.79
N LEU A 654 -34.24 15.73 19.43
CA LEU A 654 -34.47 14.29 19.47
C LEU A 654 -34.56 13.75 18.06
N ILE A 655 -33.93 12.61 17.81
CA ILE A 655 -34.01 11.88 16.55
C ILE A 655 -34.58 10.49 16.82
N VAL A 656 -35.64 10.13 16.07
CA VAL A 656 -36.28 8.83 16.13
C VAL A 656 -36.14 8.15 14.77
N HIS A 657 -35.43 7.04 14.73
CA HIS A 657 -35.31 6.19 13.54
C HIS A 657 -36.33 5.06 13.62
N MET A 658 -37.11 4.93 12.56
CA MET A 658 -38.12 3.87 12.46
C MET A 658 -37.50 2.61 11.86
N THR A 659 -38.01 1.42 12.24
CA THR A 659 -37.55 0.17 11.64
C THR A 659 -37.80 0.11 10.13
N ASN A 660 -37.02 -0.70 9.42
CA ASN A 660 -37.20 -0.91 7.98
C ASN A 660 -38.62 -1.40 7.62
N GLU A 661 -39.16 -2.31 8.42
CA GLU A 661 -40.49 -2.88 8.17
C GLU A 661 -41.57 -1.82 8.29
N TRP A 662 -41.53 -1.01 9.33
CA TRP A 662 -42.43 0.12 9.52
C TRP A 662 -42.26 1.14 8.39
N SER A 663 -41.03 1.49 8.07
CA SER A 663 -40.69 2.48 7.05
C SER A 663 -41.14 2.07 5.65
N LYS A 664 -41.04 0.79 5.27
CA LYS A 664 -41.53 0.27 3.98
C LYS A 664 -43.03 0.37 3.86
N ARG A 665 -43.78 0.08 4.93
CA ARG A 665 -45.25 0.19 4.93
C ARG A 665 -45.71 1.63 4.68
N HIS A 666 -44.92 2.63 5.09
CA HIS A 666 -45.28 4.05 5.02
C HIS A 666 -44.40 4.83 4.02
N LEU A 667 -43.66 4.15 3.13
CA LEU A 667 -42.65 4.77 2.29
C LEU A 667 -43.20 5.85 1.36
N GLU A 668 -44.40 5.68 0.85
CA GLU A 668 -45.02 6.60 -0.12
C GLU A 668 -45.97 7.64 0.53
N ARG A 669 -46.09 7.64 1.87
CA ARG A 669 -46.83 8.66 2.59
C ARG A 669 -46.15 10.03 2.53
N SER A 670 -46.93 11.07 2.68
CA SER A 670 -46.44 12.44 2.83
C SER A 670 -45.66 12.60 4.15
N ARG A 671 -44.78 13.61 4.23
CA ARG A 671 -44.02 13.87 5.45
C ARG A 671 -44.91 14.19 6.65
N ASP A 672 -45.97 14.95 6.44
CA ASP A 672 -46.91 15.35 7.50
C ASP A 672 -47.70 14.15 8.05
N GLU A 673 -48.18 13.28 7.17
CA GLU A 673 -48.83 12.02 7.59
C GLU A 673 -47.86 11.13 8.41
N VAL A 674 -46.58 11.08 8.01
CA VAL A 674 -45.58 10.26 8.71
C VAL A 674 -45.23 10.85 10.07
N VAL A 675 -45.19 12.18 10.22
CA VAL A 675 -45.06 12.82 11.53
C VAL A 675 -46.18 12.37 12.48
N GLU A 676 -47.44 12.43 12.03
CA GLU A 676 -48.59 12.00 12.84
C GLU A 676 -48.49 10.51 13.22
N LEU A 677 -48.12 9.65 12.29
CA LEU A 677 -47.94 8.21 12.52
C LEU A 677 -46.84 7.92 13.54
N ILE A 678 -45.68 8.58 13.44
CA ILE A 678 -44.60 8.37 14.40
C ILE A 678 -44.97 8.95 15.78
N MET A 679 -45.63 10.09 15.83
CA MET A 679 -46.12 10.66 17.09
C MET A 679 -47.11 9.74 17.80
N ASN A 680 -47.94 8.99 17.05
CA ASN A 680 -48.81 7.96 17.64
C ASN A 680 -48.02 6.81 18.25
N GLU A 681 -46.91 6.38 17.63
CA GLU A 681 -45.96 5.38 18.20
C GLU A 681 -45.29 5.88 19.49
N LEU A 682 -45.09 7.18 19.62
CA LEU A 682 -44.44 7.83 20.78
C LEU A 682 -45.44 8.20 21.89
N GLN A 683 -46.78 8.09 21.65
CA GLN A 683 -47.81 8.45 22.60
C GLN A 683 -47.64 7.79 23.99
N PRO A 684 -47.19 6.52 24.10
CA PRO A 684 -47.03 5.88 25.42
C PRO A 684 -46.03 6.56 26.35
N ILE A 685 -45.10 7.41 25.83
CA ILE A 685 -44.10 8.12 26.62
C ILE A 685 -44.73 9.18 27.53
N GLN A 686 -45.85 9.77 27.16
CA GLN A 686 -46.62 10.78 27.95
C GLN A 686 -45.74 11.93 28.47
N SER A 687 -44.93 12.56 27.59
CA SER A 687 -44.02 13.65 27.96
C SER A 687 -44.51 15.00 27.43
N ASP A 688 -44.67 15.98 28.31
CA ASP A 688 -45.03 17.37 27.97
C ASP A 688 -43.99 18.05 27.08
N TRP A 689 -42.79 17.43 26.97
CA TRP A 689 -41.72 17.92 26.09
C TRP A 689 -42.18 18.01 24.63
N PHE A 690 -43.01 17.06 24.18
CA PHE A 690 -43.55 17.03 22.82
C PHE A 690 -44.56 18.15 22.52
N GLU A 691 -45.26 18.68 23.53
CA GLU A 691 -46.29 19.73 23.33
C GLU A 691 -45.70 21.03 22.75
N ASN A 692 -44.41 21.29 23.05
CA ASN A 692 -43.70 22.50 22.61
C ASN A 692 -42.58 22.21 21.59
N ALA A 693 -42.57 21.02 20.99
CA ALA A 693 -41.58 20.62 20.00
C ALA A 693 -42.04 20.88 18.56
N GLY A 694 -41.12 21.27 17.71
CA GLY A 694 -41.29 21.25 16.26
C GLY A 694 -40.95 19.86 15.71
N PHE A 695 -41.61 19.43 14.64
CA PHE A 695 -41.44 18.11 14.05
C PHE A 695 -41.10 18.19 12.57
N HIS A 696 -40.17 17.36 12.13
CA HIS A 696 -39.81 17.22 10.72
C HIS A 696 -39.48 15.77 10.40
N ALA A 697 -40.18 15.16 9.43
CA ALA A 697 -39.88 13.81 8.97
C ALA A 697 -38.95 13.83 7.74
N HIS A 698 -37.94 12.98 7.77
CA HIS A 698 -37.00 12.77 6.65
C HIS A 698 -37.10 11.33 6.14
N ARG A 699 -37.21 11.17 4.82
CA ARG A 699 -37.31 9.87 4.16
C ARG A 699 -35.98 9.44 3.56
N TRP A 700 -35.42 8.37 4.10
CA TRP A 700 -34.26 7.68 3.52
C TRP A 700 -34.72 6.48 2.68
N ARG A 701 -35.05 6.70 1.41
CA ARG A 701 -35.50 5.64 0.51
C ARG A 701 -34.44 4.56 0.30
N TYR A 702 -33.18 4.95 0.24
CA TYR A 702 -32.01 4.10 0.05
C TYR A 702 -31.04 4.30 1.22
N SER A 703 -31.43 3.80 2.42
CA SER A 703 -30.65 4.00 3.65
C SER A 703 -29.40 3.11 3.67
N ARG A 704 -29.57 1.80 3.50
CA ARG A 704 -28.47 0.82 3.50
C ARG A 704 -28.70 -0.23 2.41
N PRO A 705 -27.70 -0.59 1.59
CA PRO A 705 -27.79 -1.68 0.64
C PRO A 705 -27.81 -3.03 1.36
N LEU A 706 -28.54 -4.01 0.80
CA LEU A 706 -28.61 -5.37 1.33
C LEU A 706 -27.68 -6.35 0.63
N THR A 707 -27.27 -6.06 -0.58
CA THR A 707 -26.40 -6.89 -1.42
C THR A 707 -25.44 -6.01 -2.20
N GLN A 708 -24.36 -6.61 -2.70
CA GLN A 708 -23.49 -5.95 -3.70
C GLN A 708 -24.12 -6.04 -5.09
N PRO A 709 -24.06 -4.97 -5.90
CA PRO A 709 -24.46 -5.04 -7.30
C PRO A 709 -23.42 -5.81 -8.12
N GLN A 710 -23.85 -6.33 -9.27
CA GLN A 710 -22.92 -6.83 -10.25
C GLN A 710 -22.05 -5.66 -10.76
N ARG A 711 -20.73 -5.80 -10.71
CA ARG A 711 -19.81 -4.82 -11.30
C ARG A 711 -19.89 -4.86 -12.82
N ILE A 712 -19.90 -3.68 -13.42
CA ILE A 712 -19.82 -3.50 -14.87
C ILE A 712 -18.54 -2.76 -15.22
N HIS A 713 -18.00 -3.06 -16.39
CA HIS A 713 -16.88 -2.31 -16.92
C HIS A 713 -17.36 -1.12 -17.75
N HIS A 714 -16.81 0.05 -17.48
CA HIS A 714 -17.00 1.25 -18.26
C HIS A 714 -15.65 1.97 -18.41
N GLU A 715 -15.30 2.46 -19.60
CA GLU A 715 -13.95 2.97 -19.87
C GLU A 715 -13.58 4.19 -19.02
N ARG A 716 -14.54 5.10 -18.78
CA ARG A 716 -14.31 6.39 -18.10
C ARG A 716 -15.19 6.63 -16.87
N ILE A 717 -15.98 5.65 -16.48
CA ILE A 717 -16.84 5.74 -15.30
C ILE A 717 -16.49 4.62 -14.35
N THR A 718 -16.37 4.94 -13.06
CA THR A 718 -16.24 3.99 -11.98
C THR A 718 -17.30 4.26 -10.90
N PHE A 719 -17.49 3.31 -10.01
CA PHE A 719 -18.55 3.35 -9.01
C PHE A 719 -17.96 3.17 -7.62
N ALA A 720 -18.42 3.99 -6.67
CA ALA A 720 -18.09 3.88 -5.26
C ALA A 720 -19.33 4.09 -4.40
N GLY A 721 -19.27 3.74 -3.13
CA GLY A 721 -20.35 3.82 -2.18
C GLY A 721 -20.43 2.57 -1.32
N ASP A 722 -21.22 2.62 -0.28
CA ASP A 722 -21.37 1.55 0.70
C ASP A 722 -22.02 0.25 0.17
N ALA A 723 -22.48 0.25 -1.07
CA ALA A 723 -22.97 -0.94 -1.78
C ALA A 723 -21.85 -1.69 -2.52
N TRP A 724 -20.68 -1.07 -2.73
CA TRP A 724 -19.65 -1.56 -3.64
C TRP A 724 -18.49 -2.31 -2.97
N ALA A 725 -18.38 -2.23 -1.64
CA ALA A 725 -17.39 -2.96 -0.86
C ALA A 725 -17.92 -3.35 0.52
N GLU A 726 -17.34 -4.41 1.09
CA GLU A 726 -17.61 -4.83 2.46
C GLU A 726 -16.90 -3.93 3.50
N PRO A 727 -17.47 -3.75 4.70
CA PRO A 727 -18.80 -4.19 5.12
C PRO A 727 -19.90 -3.34 4.49
N LEU A 728 -20.94 -3.99 3.94
CA LEU A 728 -22.03 -3.29 3.25
C LEU A 728 -22.81 -2.34 4.15
N GLY A 729 -23.21 -1.19 3.59
CA GLY A 729 -24.04 -0.22 4.28
C GLY A 729 -23.33 0.55 5.39
N THR A 730 -22.00 0.48 5.47
CA THR A 730 -21.16 1.13 6.48
C THR A 730 -20.29 2.24 5.89
N VAL A 731 -19.78 3.10 6.76
CA VAL A 731 -18.77 4.10 6.39
C VAL A 731 -17.49 3.43 5.91
N GLU A 732 -17.04 2.37 6.58
CA GLU A 732 -15.85 1.59 6.19
C GLU A 732 -15.99 1.02 4.77
N GLY A 733 -17.11 0.39 4.44
CA GLY A 733 -17.39 -0.10 3.09
C GLY A 733 -17.41 1.02 2.05
N ALA A 734 -17.92 2.19 2.40
CA ALA A 734 -17.89 3.37 1.53
C ALA A 734 -16.44 3.84 1.27
N LEU A 735 -15.58 3.89 2.30
CA LEU A 735 -14.17 4.26 2.18
C LEU A 735 -13.39 3.24 1.36
N ASN A 736 -13.54 1.94 1.63
CA ASN A 736 -12.88 0.86 0.90
C ASN A 736 -13.25 0.89 -0.59
N SER A 737 -14.53 1.12 -0.91
CA SER A 737 -14.97 1.23 -2.30
C SER A 737 -14.40 2.46 -3.01
N ALA A 738 -14.25 3.58 -2.29
CA ALA A 738 -13.66 4.81 -2.81
C ALA A 738 -12.19 4.65 -3.18
N GLU A 739 -11.42 3.98 -2.33
CA GLU A 739 -10.00 3.69 -2.57
C GLU A 739 -9.83 2.84 -3.83
N PHE A 740 -10.66 1.80 -3.97
CA PHE A 740 -10.66 0.97 -5.17
C PHE A 740 -11.09 1.76 -6.42
N ALA A 741 -12.16 2.56 -6.34
CA ALA A 741 -12.65 3.34 -7.48
C ALA A 741 -11.64 4.39 -7.96
N ALA A 742 -10.94 5.06 -7.05
CA ALA A 742 -9.86 5.99 -7.38
C ALA A 742 -8.70 5.29 -8.10
N LEU A 743 -8.27 4.13 -7.60
CA LEU A 743 -7.25 3.31 -8.24
C LEU A 743 -7.68 2.86 -9.63
N GLU A 744 -8.89 2.31 -9.75
CA GLU A 744 -9.47 1.83 -11.00
C GLU A 744 -9.53 2.94 -12.05
N LEU A 745 -9.99 4.13 -11.66
CA LEU A 745 -10.09 5.29 -12.54
C LEU A 745 -8.73 5.67 -13.13
N VAL A 746 -7.73 5.90 -12.26
CA VAL A 746 -6.37 6.27 -12.68
C VAL A 746 -5.75 5.19 -13.56
N TRP A 747 -5.99 3.92 -13.24
CA TRP A 747 -5.46 2.81 -14.03
C TRP A 747 -6.07 2.76 -15.44
N LYS A 748 -7.38 2.89 -15.55
CA LYS A 748 -8.08 2.92 -16.85
C LYS A 748 -7.55 4.05 -17.75
N ILE A 749 -7.44 5.25 -17.22
CA ILE A 749 -6.99 6.41 -17.99
C ILE A 749 -5.50 6.29 -18.37
N ASN A 750 -4.66 5.87 -17.43
CA ASN A 750 -3.23 5.68 -17.69
C ASN A 750 -2.99 4.58 -18.74
N TYR A 751 -3.73 3.48 -18.68
CA TYR A 751 -3.64 2.40 -19.66
C TYR A 751 -4.10 2.85 -21.05
N ALA A 752 -5.17 3.65 -21.15
CA ALA A 752 -5.65 4.18 -22.42
C ALA A 752 -4.64 5.11 -23.10
N GLN A 753 -3.93 5.95 -22.32
CA GLN A 753 -2.91 6.88 -22.83
C GLN A 753 -1.56 6.21 -23.14
N ASN A 754 -1.17 5.20 -22.36
CA ASN A 754 0.13 4.54 -22.45
C ASN A 754 0.03 3.13 -23.03
N ARG A 755 -0.93 2.85 -23.92
CA ARG A 755 -0.96 1.57 -24.63
C ARG A 755 0.42 1.33 -25.27
N PRO A 756 1.19 0.31 -24.80
CA PRO A 756 2.44 -0.02 -25.50
C PRO A 756 2.07 -0.37 -26.93
N SER A 757 2.62 0.37 -27.90
CA SER A 757 2.51 -0.07 -29.29
C SER A 757 3.08 -1.48 -29.36
N ILE A 758 2.35 -2.42 -29.91
CA ILE A 758 2.72 -3.84 -30.03
C ILE A 758 4.12 -4.02 -30.67
N SER A 759 4.64 -2.99 -31.36
CA SER A 759 5.96 -2.97 -31.98
C SER A 759 7.16 -2.90 -31.01
N MET A 760 7.00 -2.51 -29.74
CA MET A 760 8.11 -2.47 -28.77
C MET A 760 8.36 -3.78 -28.02
N GLN A 761 7.45 -4.76 -28.12
CA GLN A 761 7.62 -6.05 -27.43
C GLN A 761 8.42 -7.10 -28.20
N THR A 762 8.70 -6.88 -29.48
CA THR A 762 9.31 -7.91 -30.37
C THR A 762 10.76 -7.66 -30.75
N THR A 763 11.43 -6.58 -30.31
CA THR A 763 12.77 -6.23 -30.79
C THR A 763 13.87 -6.20 -29.73
N LEU A 764 13.69 -6.82 -28.57
CA LEU A 764 14.74 -6.99 -27.55
C LEU A 764 14.95 -8.46 -27.22
N PHE A 765 15.39 -9.23 -28.23
CA PHE A 765 16.02 -10.54 -28.07
C PHE A 765 17.26 -10.63 -28.94
#